data_1a775de1e98ae020d19ad84428ea7593
#
_entry.id   1a775de1e98ae020d19ad84428ea7593
#
_cell.length_a   1.000
_cell.length_b   1.000
_cell.length_c   1.000
_cell.angle_alpha   90.00
_cell.angle_beta   90.00
_cell.angle_gamma   90.00
#
_symmetry.space_group_name_H-M   'P 1'
#
loop_
_entity.id
_entity.type
_entity.pdbx_description
1 polymer ?
#
loop_
_entity_poly.entity_id
_entity_poly.type
_entity_poly.pdbx_seq_one_letter_code
_entity_poly.pdbx_strand_id
1 'polypeptide(L)'
;ATTEIYTLSLHDALPIFYGDLDVDRALAFLDERYLSQPSAASRRMDAAVAAGEDPSTLAPNPLDVQAPVTCEYKRVEMATTPENALVGLGLVLGSALDRKRTIAADILFEALLGSNEAPVKKAILAAGLGGNVVSYTAAESLQPYELIMLQNAQPGVARELRRVFQDACRDLCEHGVPRERLEAIISSNEYDLRQRDYGIADGVAIACDALSTWLYDDDAATLALKYGPVYDELRGELDGSYFEDLLRELVLQNDHMALVELVPVDAAEGSESAEAAELAAKRDAMTDAELADVVECTAALRTAQEAEDTPEAKATLPRLRVSDIGEARPEPPLIVDTTAPIPCLRHGIPTNRLAYAMQYFDLSCVAFEDLPYVTLLCRLLKQLPTREHSAEELDNLLAGKLGFLSFTTEVMTQPEVDGVRPYLLVSAGALSEKIDALASLPREVWSSTLLADADADRVRDVLAQIRIGLEQGFINNGHSAALGRAMSYSSPSAVVREQLSGVDFYLFLRDLLEHFDERVDGLRTKLAELAERIFVADGCMASFTGSNEDFDAYWDAAGDLGLGAGDGADTGRDALVVPTPRDRHEAFVIPSDICFAASACDPRRLGIDVTGAWAVAANALSYDYLWNEIRVKGGAYGCGFRAAGERQTAFYTYRDPAIDPSIERVKRAGAWLGSFEPDEAAFEGFIVSCVSGMDAPVKPYALTKRRNTTYLAGLDPHAREERRTQMLAATPGELRSLGADVTRIAAESPTCVFGGRDVIAKSNAGFNVVDRLG
;
A
#
# COMPACT_ATOMS: atom_id res chain seq x y z
N ALA A 1 9.65 -24.94 -30.75
CA ALA A 1 10.70 -25.24 -29.76
C ALA A 1 10.48 -24.51 -28.43
N THR A 2 9.60 -23.52 -28.36
CA THR A 2 9.33 -22.72 -27.14
C THR A 2 8.15 -23.20 -26.31
N THR A 3 7.34 -24.10 -26.82
CA THR A 3 6.13 -24.60 -26.14
C THR A 3 6.45 -25.71 -25.11
N GLU A 4 7.64 -26.26 -25.12
CA GLU A 4 8.03 -27.36 -24.19
C GLU A 4 8.67 -26.88 -22.86
N ILE A 5 8.94 -25.58 -22.73
CA ILE A 5 9.70 -25.06 -21.58
C ILE A 5 8.83 -24.78 -20.34
N TYR A 6 7.49 -24.71 -20.46
CA TYR A 6 6.61 -24.30 -19.38
C TYR A 6 5.49 -25.28 -18.99
N THR A 7 5.61 -26.55 -19.30
CA THR A 7 4.81 -27.54 -18.57
C THR A 7 5.51 -27.82 -17.23
N LEU A 8 5.33 -26.91 -16.28
CA LEU A 8 5.54 -27.21 -14.86
C LEU A 8 4.60 -28.37 -14.52
N SER A 9 5.16 -29.58 -14.33
CA SER A 9 4.38 -30.66 -13.78
C SER A 9 4.15 -30.38 -12.29
N LEU A 10 3.08 -30.92 -11.70
CA LEU A 10 2.84 -30.79 -10.27
C LEU A 10 4.01 -31.33 -9.41
N HIS A 11 4.87 -32.17 -9.97
CA HIS A 11 6.09 -32.70 -9.33
C HIS A 11 7.20 -31.64 -9.22
N ASP A 12 7.14 -30.60 -10.04
CA ASP A 12 8.11 -29.50 -10.03
C ASP A 12 7.55 -28.27 -9.30
N ALA A 13 6.32 -28.36 -8.80
CA ALA A 13 5.65 -27.32 -8.04
C ALA A 13 5.51 -27.77 -6.57
N LEU A 14 5.52 -26.81 -5.65
CA LEU A 14 5.23 -27.03 -4.23
C LEU A 14 3.78 -26.62 -3.97
N PRO A 15 2.78 -27.54 -4.09
CA PRO A 15 1.39 -27.21 -3.94
C PRO A 15 1.05 -26.94 -2.47
N ILE A 16 0.45 -25.79 -2.20
CA ILE A 16 -0.02 -25.40 -0.89
C ILE A 16 -1.53 -25.15 -0.96
N PHE A 17 -2.27 -25.78 -0.06
CA PHE A 17 -3.71 -25.60 0.09
C PHE A 17 -4.01 -24.93 1.43
N TYR A 18 -4.89 -23.94 1.42
CA TYR A 18 -5.32 -23.22 2.61
C TYR A 18 -6.84 -23.09 2.62
N GLY A 19 -7.48 -23.45 3.75
CA GLY A 19 -8.91 -23.31 3.95
C GLY A 19 -9.53 -24.56 4.58
N ASP A 20 -10.87 -24.59 4.61
CA ASP A 20 -11.64 -25.76 5.04
C ASP A 20 -11.71 -26.77 3.90
N LEU A 21 -10.72 -27.64 3.83
CA LEU A 21 -10.50 -28.60 2.76
C LEU A 21 -10.56 -30.03 3.31
N ASP A 22 -11.25 -30.91 2.60
CA ASP A 22 -11.10 -32.37 2.78
C ASP A 22 -9.73 -32.83 2.26
N VAL A 23 -8.78 -32.93 3.20
CA VAL A 23 -7.37 -33.25 2.91
C VAL A 23 -7.23 -34.60 2.24
N ASP A 24 -7.96 -35.65 2.69
CA ASP A 24 -7.86 -36.98 2.13
C ASP A 24 -8.34 -37.02 0.68
N ARG A 25 -9.42 -36.29 0.38
CA ARG A 25 -9.92 -36.16 -0.99
C ARG A 25 -8.96 -35.39 -1.89
N ALA A 26 -8.34 -34.32 -1.37
CA ALA A 26 -7.36 -33.54 -2.12
C ALA A 26 -6.11 -34.39 -2.43
N LEU A 27 -5.58 -35.11 -1.44
CA LEU A 27 -4.43 -35.99 -1.62
C LEU A 27 -4.73 -37.11 -2.62
N ALA A 28 -5.90 -37.76 -2.52
CA ALA A 28 -6.30 -38.81 -3.46
C ALA A 28 -6.41 -38.25 -4.89
N PHE A 29 -6.96 -37.04 -5.07
CA PHE A 29 -7.02 -36.41 -6.38
C PHE A 29 -5.64 -36.08 -6.97
N LEU A 30 -4.72 -35.58 -6.14
CA LEU A 30 -3.36 -35.27 -6.55
C LEU A 30 -2.60 -36.53 -6.94
N ASP A 31 -2.73 -37.59 -6.14
CA ASP A 31 -2.05 -38.87 -6.42
C ASP A 31 -2.58 -39.48 -7.71
N GLU A 32 -3.90 -39.62 -7.87
CA GLU A 32 -4.52 -40.20 -9.06
C GLU A 32 -4.20 -39.47 -10.34
N ARG A 33 -4.22 -38.11 -10.30
CA ARG A 33 -4.11 -37.31 -11.50
C ARG A 33 -2.70 -36.95 -11.88
N TYR A 34 -1.81 -36.80 -10.90
CA TYR A 34 -0.51 -36.16 -11.12
C TYR A 34 0.66 -37.00 -10.53
N LEU A 35 0.65 -37.28 -9.24
CA LEU A 35 1.83 -37.78 -8.54
C LEU A 35 2.17 -39.26 -8.89
N SER A 36 1.20 -40.05 -9.27
CA SER A 36 1.40 -41.44 -9.70
C SER A 36 2.07 -41.57 -11.09
N GLN A 37 2.24 -40.44 -11.81
CA GLN A 37 2.89 -40.43 -13.13
C GLN A 37 4.25 -39.75 -13.08
N PRO A 38 5.27 -40.25 -13.80
CA PRO A 38 6.57 -39.60 -13.85
C PRO A 38 6.45 -38.17 -14.38
N SER A 39 7.10 -37.20 -13.71
CA SER A 39 7.17 -35.80 -14.17
C SER A 39 7.93 -35.67 -15.50
N ALA A 40 7.75 -34.55 -16.20
CA ALA A 40 8.55 -34.24 -17.36
C ALA A 40 10.05 -34.09 -16.98
N ALA A 41 10.33 -33.51 -15.80
CA ALA A 41 11.66 -33.39 -15.24
C ALA A 41 12.28 -34.76 -14.92
N SER A 42 11.52 -35.67 -14.24
CA SER A 42 11.97 -37.02 -14.00
C SER A 42 12.29 -37.77 -15.30
N ARG A 43 11.43 -37.64 -16.32
CA ARG A 43 11.68 -38.29 -17.62
C ARG A 43 12.93 -37.74 -18.32
N ARG A 44 13.20 -36.40 -18.22
CA ARG A 44 14.43 -35.83 -18.76
C ARG A 44 15.67 -36.30 -18.01
N MET A 45 15.57 -36.33 -16.68
CA MET A 45 16.65 -36.86 -15.82
C MET A 45 16.97 -38.30 -16.15
N ASP A 46 15.93 -39.18 -16.22
CA ASP A 46 16.09 -40.60 -16.59
C ASP A 46 16.69 -40.76 -17.98
N ALA A 47 16.27 -39.93 -18.94
CA ALA A 47 16.81 -39.96 -20.29
C ALA A 47 18.29 -39.53 -20.33
N ALA A 48 18.68 -38.49 -19.57
CA ALA A 48 20.06 -38.04 -19.47
C ALA A 48 20.96 -39.09 -18.79
N VAL A 49 20.47 -39.67 -17.68
CA VAL A 49 21.18 -40.78 -17.02
C VAL A 49 21.35 -41.96 -17.96
N ALA A 50 20.31 -42.34 -18.73
CA ALA A 50 20.37 -43.41 -19.73
C ALA A 50 21.33 -43.07 -20.89
N ALA A 51 21.54 -41.78 -21.21
CA ALA A 51 22.52 -41.31 -22.18
C ALA A 51 23.94 -41.23 -21.62
N GLY A 52 24.12 -41.47 -20.32
CA GLY A 52 25.43 -41.31 -19.64
C GLY A 52 25.84 -39.88 -19.36
N GLU A 53 24.91 -38.97 -19.39
CA GLU A 53 25.13 -37.55 -19.02
C GLU A 53 25.08 -37.38 -17.50
N ASP A 54 25.83 -36.43 -16.96
CA ASP A 54 25.75 -36.05 -15.55
C ASP A 54 24.52 -35.18 -15.33
N PRO A 55 23.51 -35.64 -14.58
CA PRO A 55 22.29 -34.90 -14.31
C PRO A 55 22.52 -33.49 -13.71
N SER A 56 23.59 -33.33 -12.93
CA SER A 56 23.96 -32.05 -12.31
C SER A 56 24.34 -30.97 -13.31
N THR A 57 24.66 -31.34 -14.56
CA THR A 57 25.04 -30.40 -15.63
C THR A 57 23.85 -29.92 -16.47
N LEU A 58 22.67 -30.48 -16.26
CA LEU A 58 21.47 -30.18 -17.08
C LEU A 58 20.85 -28.82 -16.79
N ALA A 59 21.07 -28.29 -15.59
CA ALA A 59 20.70 -26.94 -15.21
C ALA A 59 21.66 -26.43 -14.12
N PRO A 60 21.97 -25.14 -14.06
CA PRO A 60 22.62 -24.58 -12.89
C PRO A 60 21.77 -24.87 -11.65
N ASN A 61 22.40 -25.28 -10.55
CA ASN A 61 21.69 -25.53 -9.30
C ASN A 61 21.21 -24.16 -8.75
N PRO A 62 19.90 -23.87 -8.70
CA PRO A 62 19.40 -22.60 -8.20
C PRO A 62 19.60 -22.44 -6.68
N LEU A 63 20.03 -23.52 -6.00
CA LEU A 63 20.30 -23.57 -4.57
C LEU A 63 21.76 -23.34 -4.21
N ASP A 64 22.63 -23.04 -5.21
CA ASP A 64 24.00 -22.69 -4.93
C ASP A 64 24.09 -21.33 -4.24
N VAL A 65 24.67 -21.35 -3.05
CA VAL A 65 24.93 -20.12 -2.29
C VAL A 65 25.97 -19.29 -3.02
N GLN A 66 25.67 -18.05 -3.31
CA GLN A 66 26.61 -17.11 -3.90
C GLN A 66 27.75 -16.83 -2.92
N ALA A 67 28.99 -16.95 -3.38
CA ALA A 67 30.15 -16.51 -2.61
C ALA A 67 30.07 -15.01 -2.33
N PRO A 68 30.65 -14.51 -1.24
CA PRO A 68 30.62 -13.09 -0.91
C PRO A 68 31.06 -12.22 -2.09
N VAL A 69 30.19 -11.29 -2.48
CA VAL A 69 30.45 -10.28 -3.51
C VAL A 69 30.56 -8.94 -2.84
N THR A 70 31.75 -8.35 -2.90
CA THR A 70 31.96 -7.00 -2.40
C THR A 70 31.88 -6.02 -3.56
N CYS A 71 30.88 -5.13 -3.51
CA CYS A 71 30.80 -3.97 -4.39
C CYS A 71 31.07 -2.71 -3.54
N GLU A 72 32.31 -2.23 -3.56
CA GLU A 72 32.69 -1.08 -2.76
C GLU A 72 31.94 0.20 -3.15
N TYR A 73 31.66 0.36 -4.44
CA TYR A 73 30.89 1.47 -4.98
C TYR A 73 30.53 1.24 -6.44
N LYS A 74 29.25 1.47 -6.76
CA LYS A 74 28.77 1.51 -8.14
C LYS A 74 27.92 2.75 -8.35
N ARG A 75 28.23 3.52 -9.38
CA ARG A 75 27.39 4.64 -9.84
C ARG A 75 26.48 4.16 -10.96
N VAL A 76 25.19 4.48 -10.85
CA VAL A 76 24.17 4.23 -11.87
C VAL A 76 23.52 5.56 -12.22
N GLU A 77 23.53 5.90 -13.51
CA GLU A 77 22.89 7.12 -14.02
C GLU A 77 21.47 6.81 -14.43
N MET A 78 20.53 7.67 -14.01
CA MET A 78 19.12 7.53 -14.31
C MET A 78 18.54 8.87 -14.74
N ALA A 79 17.79 8.88 -15.84
CA ALA A 79 17.07 10.06 -16.30
C ALA A 79 15.93 10.40 -15.34
N THR A 80 16.18 11.30 -14.40
CA THR A 80 15.22 11.73 -13.37
C THR A 80 15.60 13.09 -12.80
N THR A 81 14.77 13.63 -11.90
CA THR A 81 15.06 14.91 -11.24
C THR A 81 16.06 14.77 -10.09
N PRO A 82 16.77 15.84 -9.72
CA PRO A 82 17.76 15.80 -8.63
C PRO A 82 17.22 15.29 -7.31
N GLU A 83 15.94 15.53 -7.01
CA GLU A 83 15.26 15.10 -5.77
C GLU A 83 15.14 13.59 -5.67
N ASN A 84 15.25 12.87 -6.78
CA ASN A 84 15.22 11.41 -6.84
C ASN A 84 16.59 10.74 -6.70
N ALA A 85 17.63 11.48 -6.33
CA ALA A 85 18.94 10.90 -6.02
C ALA A 85 18.82 9.90 -4.86
N LEU A 86 19.37 8.70 -5.02
CA LEU A 86 19.34 7.64 -4.02
C LEU A 86 20.73 7.07 -3.77
N VAL A 87 21.00 6.67 -2.53
CA VAL A 87 22.13 5.82 -2.20
C VAL A 87 21.61 4.56 -1.51
N GLY A 88 21.90 3.40 -2.06
CA GLY A 88 21.55 2.08 -1.51
C GLY A 88 22.77 1.38 -0.92
N LEU A 89 22.64 0.87 0.28
CA LEU A 89 23.59 -0.03 0.92
C LEU A 89 22.90 -1.37 1.17
N GLY A 90 23.35 -2.43 0.49
CA GLY A 90 22.83 -3.78 0.61
C GLY A 90 23.80 -4.67 1.40
N LEU A 91 23.25 -5.52 2.29
CA LEU A 91 24.00 -6.42 3.18
C LEU A 91 23.35 -7.80 3.12
N VAL A 92 24.11 -8.84 2.79
CA VAL A 92 23.59 -10.22 2.89
C VAL A 92 23.66 -10.69 4.36
N LEU A 93 22.55 -11.25 4.85
CA LEU A 93 22.37 -11.58 6.27
C LEU A 93 22.76 -13.02 6.62
N GLY A 94 22.84 -13.91 5.62
CA GLY A 94 23.14 -15.31 5.81
C GLY A 94 22.23 -16.21 5.00
N SER A 95 21.68 -17.27 5.60
CA SER A 95 20.78 -18.24 4.95
C SER A 95 19.34 -18.08 5.44
N ALA A 96 18.37 -18.22 4.55
CA ALA A 96 16.93 -18.29 4.87
C ALA A 96 16.60 -19.46 5.84
N LEU A 97 17.42 -20.49 5.86
CA LEU A 97 17.26 -21.64 6.74
C LEU A 97 17.70 -21.37 8.19
N ASP A 98 18.50 -20.32 8.42
CA ASP A 98 18.81 -19.83 9.77
C ASP A 98 17.74 -18.84 10.25
N ARG A 99 16.61 -19.39 10.66
CA ARG A 99 15.42 -18.61 11.01
C ARG A 99 15.65 -17.66 12.20
N LYS A 100 16.38 -18.12 13.23
CA LYS A 100 16.72 -17.27 14.39
C LYS A 100 17.53 -16.05 13.97
N ARG A 101 18.55 -16.27 13.13
CA ARG A 101 19.41 -15.17 12.63
C ARG A 101 18.63 -14.19 11.75
N THR A 102 17.77 -14.68 10.85
CA THR A 102 16.98 -13.83 9.97
C THR A 102 16.00 -12.95 10.75
N ILE A 103 15.24 -13.52 11.70
CA ILE A 103 14.32 -12.76 12.56
C ILE A 103 15.10 -11.79 13.47
N ALA A 104 16.22 -12.21 14.03
CA ALA A 104 17.04 -11.35 14.87
C ALA A 104 17.62 -10.17 14.08
N ALA A 105 18.02 -10.38 12.82
CA ALA A 105 18.50 -9.31 11.96
C ALA A 105 17.39 -8.30 11.63
N ASP A 106 16.19 -8.77 11.31
CA ASP A 106 15.02 -7.93 11.06
C ASP A 106 14.69 -7.05 12.29
N ILE A 107 14.58 -7.65 13.47
CA ILE A 107 14.38 -6.92 14.75
C ILE A 107 15.49 -5.90 14.97
N LEU A 108 16.74 -6.30 14.75
CA LEU A 108 17.90 -5.43 14.94
C LEU A 108 17.85 -4.22 14.01
N PHE A 109 17.68 -4.42 12.70
CA PHE A 109 17.64 -3.31 11.75
C PHE A 109 16.43 -2.41 11.95
N GLU A 110 15.27 -2.95 12.30
CA GLU A 110 14.10 -2.14 12.69
C GLU A 110 14.42 -1.31 13.96
N ALA A 111 15.09 -1.88 14.95
CA ALA A 111 15.50 -1.14 16.13
C ALA A 111 16.52 -0.03 15.81
N LEU A 112 17.36 -0.20 14.81
CA LEU A 112 18.41 0.75 14.41
C LEU A 112 17.93 1.84 13.45
N LEU A 113 16.91 1.56 12.60
CA LEU A 113 16.54 2.38 11.45
C LEU A 113 15.02 2.66 11.33
N GLY A 114 14.15 1.92 12.02
CA GLY A 114 12.70 1.89 11.78
C GLY A 114 11.95 3.17 12.16
N SER A 115 12.49 4.01 13.03
CA SER A 115 11.88 5.29 13.40
C SER A 115 12.88 6.45 13.40
N ASN A 116 12.40 7.70 13.47
CA ASN A 116 13.27 8.86 13.59
C ASN A 116 14.05 8.91 14.92
N GLU A 117 13.62 8.13 15.91
CA GLU A 117 14.31 7.97 17.18
C GLU A 117 15.35 6.84 17.17
N ALA A 118 15.38 6.03 16.11
CA ALA A 118 16.32 4.94 15.97
C ALA A 118 17.78 5.47 15.89
N PRO A 119 18.73 4.89 16.63
CA PRO A 119 20.04 5.50 16.83
C PRO A 119 20.85 5.67 15.55
N VAL A 120 20.84 4.70 14.64
CA VAL A 120 21.58 4.77 13.38
C VAL A 120 20.90 5.74 12.42
N LYS A 121 19.57 5.74 12.34
CA LYS A 121 18.83 6.71 11.52
C LYS A 121 19.08 8.13 11.97
N LYS A 122 19.06 8.39 13.29
CA LYS A 122 19.42 9.71 13.86
C LYS A 122 20.82 10.15 13.43
N ALA A 123 21.81 9.25 13.51
CA ALA A 123 23.17 9.57 13.11
C ALA A 123 23.29 9.94 11.62
N ILE A 124 22.60 9.22 10.75
CA ILE A 124 22.60 9.48 9.30
C ILE A 124 21.90 10.81 9.00
N LEU A 125 20.71 11.06 9.57
CA LEU A 125 19.98 12.32 9.38
C LEU A 125 20.77 13.53 9.92
N ALA A 126 21.41 13.41 11.09
CA ALA A 126 22.25 14.46 11.67
C ALA A 126 23.48 14.77 10.81
N ALA A 127 23.97 13.84 10.02
CA ALA A 127 25.06 14.08 9.07
C ALA A 127 24.63 14.92 7.85
N GLY A 128 23.33 15.13 7.63
CA GLY A 128 22.79 15.97 6.57
C GLY A 128 23.09 15.48 5.16
N LEU A 129 23.21 14.17 4.95
CA LEU A 129 23.60 13.56 3.67
C LEU A 129 22.44 13.42 2.68
N GLY A 130 21.20 13.48 3.17
CA GLY A 130 19.96 13.33 2.40
C GLY A 130 18.73 13.66 3.23
N GLY A 131 17.55 13.46 2.65
CA GLY A 131 16.29 13.89 3.25
C GLY A 131 15.60 12.85 4.13
N ASN A 132 15.84 11.55 3.89
CA ASN A 132 15.23 10.46 4.67
C ASN A 132 16.03 9.17 4.50
N VAL A 133 15.92 8.27 5.48
CA VAL A 133 16.47 6.91 5.44
C VAL A 133 15.33 5.91 5.63
N VAL A 134 15.26 4.94 4.75
CA VAL A 134 14.37 3.78 4.84
C VAL A 134 15.16 2.49 4.72
N SER A 135 14.70 1.44 5.38
CA SER A 135 15.31 0.11 5.25
C SER A 135 14.25 -0.97 5.21
N TYR A 136 14.60 -2.12 4.67
CA TYR A 136 13.77 -3.32 4.76
C TYR A 136 14.62 -4.58 4.63
N THR A 137 14.19 -5.63 5.32
CA THR A 137 14.74 -6.98 5.22
C THR A 137 14.00 -7.77 4.14
N ALA A 138 14.73 -8.23 3.11
CA ALA A 138 14.20 -9.16 2.11
C ALA A 138 14.51 -10.60 2.56
N ALA A 139 13.54 -11.23 3.20
CA ALA A 139 13.70 -12.54 3.85
C ALA A 139 13.37 -13.74 2.96
N GLU A 140 12.81 -13.53 1.75
CA GLU A 140 12.24 -14.58 0.91
C GLU A 140 13.28 -15.27 0.00
N SER A 141 14.49 -14.76 -0.10
CA SER A 141 15.55 -15.33 -0.92
C SER A 141 16.41 -16.31 -0.12
N LEU A 142 17.10 -17.25 -0.82
CA LEU A 142 18.03 -18.20 -0.19
C LEU A 142 19.05 -17.51 0.72
N GLN A 143 19.53 -16.35 0.28
CA GLN A 143 20.38 -15.46 1.06
C GLN A 143 19.62 -14.17 1.35
N PRO A 144 18.90 -14.08 2.49
CA PRO A 144 18.24 -12.87 2.92
C PRO A 144 19.21 -11.69 2.93
N TYR A 145 18.70 -10.51 2.64
CA TYR A 145 19.50 -9.29 2.67
C TYR A 145 18.74 -8.12 3.28
N GLU A 146 19.49 -7.20 3.83
CA GLU A 146 19.01 -5.88 4.25
C GLU A 146 19.33 -4.85 3.20
N LEU A 147 18.38 -3.98 2.88
CA LEU A 147 18.58 -2.83 2.02
C LEU A 147 18.29 -1.54 2.77
N ILE A 148 19.30 -0.68 2.87
CA ILE A 148 19.23 0.64 3.49
C ILE A 148 19.31 1.68 2.38
N MET A 149 18.33 2.58 2.28
CA MET A 149 18.24 3.59 1.23
C MET A 149 18.21 5.00 1.83
N LEU A 150 19.17 5.82 1.43
CA LEU A 150 19.14 7.25 1.64
C LEU A 150 18.40 7.93 0.47
N GLN A 151 17.27 8.57 0.76
CA GLN A 151 16.43 9.27 -0.21
C GLN A 151 16.78 10.75 -0.27
N ASN A 152 16.58 11.35 -1.46
CA ASN A 152 16.96 12.74 -1.73
C ASN A 152 18.42 13.01 -1.29
N ALA A 153 19.31 12.11 -1.75
CA ALA A 153 20.71 12.10 -1.38
C ALA A 153 21.48 13.26 -2.02
N GLN A 154 22.40 13.87 -1.29
CA GLN A 154 23.31 14.83 -1.87
C GLN A 154 24.29 14.12 -2.83
N PRO A 155 24.75 14.77 -3.92
CA PRO A 155 25.67 14.14 -4.86
C PRO A 155 26.98 13.71 -4.19
N GLY A 156 27.42 12.48 -4.47
CA GLY A 156 28.74 11.97 -4.05
C GLY A 156 28.86 11.57 -2.58
N VAL A 157 27.75 11.45 -1.83
CA VAL A 157 27.76 11.13 -0.39
C VAL A 157 27.81 9.63 -0.08
N ALA A 158 27.79 8.76 -1.08
CA ALA A 158 27.66 7.31 -0.89
C ALA A 158 28.69 6.73 0.12
N ARG A 159 29.98 7.07 -0.05
CA ARG A 159 31.02 6.59 0.86
C ARG A 159 30.92 7.17 2.26
N GLU A 160 30.43 8.41 2.36
CA GLU A 160 30.20 9.07 3.65
C GLU A 160 29.01 8.41 4.38
N LEU A 161 27.92 8.09 3.66
CA LEU A 161 26.80 7.32 4.22
C LEU A 161 27.30 6.00 4.85
N ARG A 162 28.08 5.22 4.07
CA ARG A 162 28.65 3.96 4.59
C ARG A 162 29.50 4.19 5.84
N ARG A 163 30.31 5.23 5.84
CA ARG A 163 31.16 5.57 6.99
C ARG A 163 30.31 5.92 8.23
N VAL A 164 29.37 6.82 8.11
CA VAL A 164 28.46 7.22 9.21
C VAL A 164 27.69 6.02 9.74
N PHE A 165 27.14 5.19 8.85
CA PHE A 165 26.44 3.96 9.19
C PHE A 165 27.33 3.00 9.99
N GLN A 166 28.53 2.70 9.49
CA GLN A 166 29.47 1.78 10.15
C GLN A 166 29.98 2.34 11.47
N ASP A 167 30.23 3.66 11.58
CA ASP A 167 30.68 4.29 12.82
C ASP A 167 29.58 4.24 13.89
N ALA A 168 28.32 4.51 13.55
CA ALA A 168 27.18 4.37 14.45
C ALA A 168 26.99 2.91 14.92
N CYS A 169 27.09 1.95 14.00
CA CYS A 169 27.02 0.53 14.36
C CYS A 169 28.18 0.09 15.27
N ARG A 170 29.39 0.63 15.06
CA ARG A 170 30.57 0.35 15.92
C ARG A 170 30.35 0.88 17.32
N ASP A 171 29.82 2.09 17.45
CA ASP A 171 29.49 2.69 18.74
C ASP A 171 28.49 1.81 19.51
N LEU A 172 27.46 1.32 18.85
CA LEU A 172 26.47 0.40 19.46
C LEU A 172 27.06 -0.97 19.82
N CYS A 173 28.02 -1.50 19.04
CA CYS A 173 28.74 -2.72 19.41
C CYS A 173 29.63 -2.55 20.64
N GLU A 174 30.05 -1.33 20.95
CA GLU A 174 30.93 -1.01 22.11
C GLU A 174 30.11 -0.60 23.36
N HIS A 175 29.00 0.09 23.19
CA HIS A 175 28.21 0.65 24.28
C HIS A 175 26.88 -0.07 24.54
N GLY A 176 26.48 -0.98 23.63
CA GLY A 176 25.24 -1.76 23.70
C GLY A 176 24.12 -1.22 22.82
N VAL A 177 23.33 -2.13 22.27
CA VAL A 177 22.06 -1.81 21.58
C VAL A 177 20.97 -1.58 22.64
N PRO A 178 20.14 -0.53 22.54
CA PRO A 178 19.13 -0.23 23.55
C PRO A 178 18.12 -1.39 23.71
N ARG A 179 18.13 -2.05 24.88
CA ARG A 179 17.32 -3.24 25.17
C ARG A 179 15.83 -2.98 25.12
N GLU A 180 15.40 -1.86 25.71
CA GLU A 180 13.99 -1.48 25.73
C GLU A 180 13.44 -1.36 24.31
N ARG A 181 14.27 -0.91 23.36
CA ARG A 181 13.92 -0.79 21.98
C ARG A 181 13.80 -2.15 21.29
N LEU A 182 14.75 -3.06 21.52
CA LEU A 182 14.67 -4.44 21.00
C LEU A 182 13.41 -5.16 21.52
N GLU A 183 13.11 -5.06 22.80
CA GLU A 183 11.90 -5.63 23.41
C GLU A 183 10.62 -5.00 22.82
N ALA A 184 10.64 -3.70 22.56
CA ALA A 184 9.54 -2.99 21.94
C ALA A 184 9.26 -3.51 20.53
N ILE A 185 10.30 -3.71 19.70
CA ILE A 185 10.15 -4.27 18.34
C ILE A 185 9.68 -5.74 18.39
N ILE A 186 10.23 -6.57 19.28
CA ILE A 186 9.73 -7.95 19.48
C ILE A 186 8.23 -7.94 19.78
N SER A 187 7.79 -7.04 20.67
CA SER A 187 6.38 -6.92 21.05
C SER A 187 5.48 -6.44 19.91
N SER A 188 5.96 -5.52 19.08
CA SER A 188 5.27 -5.05 17.87
C SER A 188 5.11 -6.16 16.85
N ASN A 189 6.19 -6.88 16.56
CA ASN A 189 6.17 -7.99 15.58
C ASN A 189 5.21 -9.12 16.02
N GLU A 190 5.17 -9.44 17.31
CA GLU A 190 4.19 -10.42 17.82
C GLU A 190 2.74 -9.96 17.67
N TYR A 191 2.48 -8.66 17.84
CA TYR A 191 1.16 -8.10 17.59
C TYR A 191 0.77 -8.26 16.11
N ASP A 192 1.66 -7.90 15.18
CA ASP A 192 1.41 -7.99 13.74
C ASP A 192 1.14 -9.42 13.29
N LEU A 193 1.89 -10.39 13.82
CA LEU A 193 1.66 -11.82 13.58
C LEU A 193 0.30 -12.32 14.10
N ARG A 194 -0.22 -11.74 15.18
CA ARG A 194 -1.57 -12.06 15.69
C ARG A 194 -2.67 -11.33 14.92
N GLN A 195 -2.42 -10.10 14.48
CA GLN A 195 -3.35 -9.30 13.68
C GLN A 195 -3.52 -9.90 12.28
N ARG A 196 -2.45 -10.45 11.70
CA ARG A 196 -2.41 -11.04 10.35
C ARG A 196 -2.89 -10.08 9.27
N ASP A 197 -2.65 -8.79 9.41
CA ASP A 197 -3.02 -7.80 8.40
C ASP A 197 -1.89 -7.58 7.40
N TYR A 198 -1.68 -8.58 6.56
CA TYR A 198 -0.62 -8.62 5.55
C TYR A 198 -0.95 -7.84 4.26
N GLY A 199 -2.12 -7.21 4.18
CA GLY A 199 -2.58 -6.55 2.95
C GLY A 199 -2.98 -7.51 1.81
N ILE A 200 -2.80 -8.82 2.00
CA ILE A 200 -3.16 -9.90 1.08
C ILE A 200 -3.95 -10.99 1.82
N ALA A 201 -4.51 -11.94 1.07
CA ALA A 201 -5.24 -13.07 1.68
C ALA A 201 -4.32 -13.92 2.56
N ASP A 202 -4.81 -14.35 3.74
CA ASP A 202 -4.04 -15.15 4.71
C ASP A 202 -3.39 -16.38 4.11
N GLY A 203 -4.12 -17.11 3.26
CA GLY A 203 -3.58 -18.30 2.61
C GLY A 203 -2.39 -17.99 1.70
N VAL A 204 -2.41 -16.85 1.01
CA VAL A 204 -1.29 -16.41 0.18
C VAL A 204 -0.10 -16.01 1.05
N ALA A 205 -0.31 -15.23 2.12
CA ALA A 205 0.77 -14.83 3.03
C ALA A 205 1.44 -16.06 3.67
N ILE A 206 0.65 -16.98 4.24
CA ILE A 206 1.16 -18.21 4.86
C ILE A 206 1.89 -19.09 3.83
N ALA A 207 1.40 -19.15 2.58
CA ALA A 207 2.06 -19.88 1.52
C ALA A 207 3.41 -19.26 1.16
N CYS A 208 3.49 -17.93 1.05
CA CYS A 208 4.75 -17.22 0.81
C CYS A 208 5.74 -17.45 1.95
N ASP A 209 5.28 -17.38 3.21
CA ASP A 209 6.13 -17.69 4.37
C ASP A 209 6.66 -19.12 4.33
N ALA A 210 5.79 -20.10 4.07
CA ALA A 210 6.23 -21.49 3.94
C ALA A 210 7.25 -21.68 2.81
N LEU A 211 7.02 -21.04 1.65
CA LEU A 211 7.92 -21.12 0.50
C LEU A 211 9.27 -20.45 0.76
N SER A 212 9.37 -19.45 1.61
CA SER A 212 10.62 -18.76 1.92
C SER A 212 11.73 -19.67 2.47
N THR A 213 11.36 -20.85 2.95
CA THR A 213 12.30 -21.87 3.41
C THR A 213 12.17 -23.20 2.65
N TRP A 214 10.95 -23.59 2.29
CA TRP A 214 10.68 -24.85 1.61
C TRP A 214 11.28 -24.94 0.20
N LEU A 215 11.41 -23.82 -0.51
CA LEU A 215 12.08 -23.76 -1.81
C LEU A 215 13.54 -24.23 -1.75
N TYR A 216 14.16 -24.17 -0.59
CA TYR A 216 15.59 -24.43 -0.41
C TYR A 216 15.91 -25.70 0.34
N ASP A 217 14.93 -26.27 1.07
CA ASP A 217 15.08 -27.48 1.85
C ASP A 217 13.71 -28.17 2.01
N ASP A 218 13.58 -29.40 1.53
CA ASP A 218 12.34 -30.18 1.59
C ASP A 218 11.85 -30.41 3.03
N ASP A 219 12.75 -30.49 4.01
CA ASP A 219 12.43 -30.67 5.43
C ASP A 219 12.01 -29.35 6.12
N ALA A 220 12.19 -28.21 5.45
CA ALA A 220 11.93 -26.90 6.01
C ALA A 220 10.54 -26.31 5.67
N ALA A 221 9.59 -27.09 5.14
CA ALA A 221 8.27 -26.62 4.69
C ALA A 221 7.46 -25.85 5.76
N THR A 222 7.67 -26.13 7.05
CA THR A 222 6.98 -25.43 8.15
C THR A 222 7.91 -24.59 9.02
N LEU A 223 9.18 -24.45 8.65
CA LEU A 223 10.18 -23.77 9.46
C LEU A 223 9.82 -22.29 9.67
N ALA A 224 9.48 -21.59 8.59
CA ALA A 224 9.11 -20.19 8.65
C ALA A 224 7.82 -19.90 9.43
N LEU A 225 6.93 -20.89 9.55
CA LEU A 225 5.67 -20.76 10.29
C LEU A 225 5.82 -20.90 11.81
N LYS A 226 6.99 -21.36 12.30
CA LYS A 226 7.27 -21.60 13.73
C LYS A 226 8.01 -20.43 14.37
N TYR A 227 7.40 -19.25 14.42
CA TYR A 227 8.02 -18.03 14.93
C TYR A 227 7.98 -17.91 16.47
N GLY A 228 6.94 -18.39 17.15
CA GLY A 228 6.79 -18.22 18.61
C GLY A 228 8.02 -18.63 19.42
N PRO A 229 8.53 -19.87 19.30
CA PRO A 229 9.73 -20.29 20.01
C PRO A 229 10.97 -19.42 19.72
N VAL A 230 11.09 -18.88 18.50
CA VAL A 230 12.20 -17.99 18.13
C VAL A 230 12.13 -16.66 18.87
N TYR A 231 10.94 -16.08 19.01
CA TYR A 231 10.76 -14.86 19.80
C TYR A 231 11.05 -15.07 21.28
N ASP A 232 10.64 -16.22 21.85
CA ASP A 232 10.95 -16.59 23.24
C ASP A 232 12.47 -16.71 23.46
N GLU A 233 13.19 -17.33 22.51
CA GLU A 233 14.65 -17.40 22.54
C GLU A 233 15.28 -16.01 22.47
N LEU A 234 14.83 -15.17 21.52
CA LEU A 234 15.40 -13.81 21.34
C LEU A 234 15.17 -12.91 22.55
N ARG A 235 14.03 -13.06 23.25
CA ARG A 235 13.84 -12.40 24.54
C ARG A 235 14.86 -12.87 25.59
N GLY A 236 15.21 -14.14 25.61
CA GLY A 236 16.26 -14.67 26.48
C GLY A 236 17.64 -14.12 26.16
N GLU A 237 17.90 -13.72 24.92
CA GLU A 237 19.17 -13.14 24.47
C GLU A 237 19.32 -11.64 24.81
N LEU A 238 18.24 -10.95 25.18
CA LEU A 238 18.28 -9.51 25.50
C LEU A 238 19.22 -9.18 26.68
N ASP A 239 19.47 -10.12 27.58
CA ASP A 239 20.37 -9.95 28.71
C ASP A 239 21.84 -10.21 28.37
N GLY A 240 22.13 -10.72 27.16
CA GLY A 240 23.48 -11.05 26.69
C GLY A 240 24.05 -10.02 25.71
N SER A 241 25.06 -10.44 24.94
CA SER A 241 25.72 -9.66 23.88
C SER A 241 25.30 -10.14 22.48
N TYR A 242 24.25 -10.94 22.37
CA TYR A 242 23.86 -11.58 21.12
C TYR A 242 23.60 -10.56 19.99
N PHE A 243 22.87 -9.48 20.28
CA PHE A 243 22.53 -8.48 19.29
C PHE A 243 23.74 -7.60 18.89
N GLU A 244 24.64 -7.30 19.81
CA GLU A 244 25.90 -6.60 19.53
C GLU A 244 26.85 -7.48 18.69
N ASP A 245 26.92 -8.77 18.99
CA ASP A 245 27.75 -9.71 18.24
C ASP A 245 27.16 -9.92 16.82
N LEU A 246 25.85 -10.06 16.71
CA LEU A 246 25.14 -10.11 15.42
C LEU A 246 25.36 -8.84 14.59
N LEU A 247 25.25 -7.65 15.21
CA LEU A 247 25.51 -6.37 14.54
C LEU A 247 26.96 -6.29 14.03
N ARG A 248 27.90 -6.74 14.83
CA ARG A 248 29.33 -6.79 14.45
C ARG A 248 29.54 -7.70 13.25
N GLU A 249 28.94 -8.89 13.24
CA GLU A 249 29.03 -9.84 12.15
C GLU A 249 28.36 -9.29 10.88
N LEU A 250 27.13 -8.78 10.97
CA LEU A 250 26.33 -8.35 9.82
C LEU A 250 26.86 -7.06 9.15
N VAL A 251 27.51 -6.17 9.92
CA VAL A 251 27.89 -4.84 9.42
C VAL A 251 29.40 -4.63 9.37
N LEU A 252 30.13 -4.97 10.46
CA LEU A 252 31.54 -4.62 10.57
C LEU A 252 32.47 -5.70 10.01
N GLN A 253 32.04 -6.96 9.98
CA GLN A 253 32.82 -8.11 9.50
C GLN A 253 32.24 -8.72 8.22
N ASN A 254 31.19 -8.15 7.66
CA ASN A 254 30.50 -8.66 6.49
C ASN A 254 31.19 -8.17 5.19
N ASP A 255 31.71 -9.11 4.42
CA ASP A 255 32.30 -8.85 3.11
C ASP A 255 31.27 -8.93 1.97
N HIS A 256 30.06 -9.43 2.24
CA HIS A 256 28.98 -9.55 1.25
C HIS A 256 28.09 -8.31 1.29
N MET A 257 28.63 -7.20 0.75
CA MET A 257 28.02 -5.88 0.86
C MET A 257 28.18 -5.11 -0.45
N ALA A 258 27.14 -4.34 -0.84
CA ALA A 258 27.15 -3.49 -2.01
C ALA A 258 26.73 -2.07 -1.69
N LEU A 259 27.45 -1.08 -2.23
CA LEU A 259 27.12 0.33 -2.17
C LEU A 259 26.83 0.86 -3.59
N VAL A 260 25.61 1.35 -3.80
CA VAL A 260 25.15 1.83 -5.11
C VAL A 260 24.63 3.25 -4.98
N GLU A 261 25.09 4.14 -5.84
CA GLU A 261 24.59 5.51 -5.94
C GLU A 261 23.84 5.69 -7.25
N LEU A 262 22.55 6.03 -7.17
CA LEU A 262 21.71 6.39 -8.29
C LEU A 262 21.77 7.90 -8.48
N VAL A 263 22.37 8.32 -9.60
CA VAL A 263 22.64 9.72 -9.90
C VAL A 263 21.66 10.21 -10.95
N PRO A 264 20.84 11.23 -10.64
CA PRO A 264 20.00 11.88 -11.63
C PRO A 264 20.83 12.53 -12.75
N VAL A 265 20.43 12.29 -13.98
CA VAL A 265 21.01 12.90 -15.18
C VAL A 265 19.90 13.32 -16.15
N ASP A 266 20.23 14.17 -17.12
CA ASP A 266 19.30 14.48 -18.20
C ASP A 266 19.02 13.24 -19.08
N ALA A 267 17.81 13.17 -19.66
CA ALA A 267 17.36 12.02 -20.43
C ALA A 267 18.31 11.62 -21.59
N ALA A 268 19.07 12.59 -22.14
CA ALA A 268 20.05 12.34 -23.19
C ALA A 268 21.33 11.61 -22.71
N GLU A 269 21.57 11.58 -21.39
CA GLU A 269 22.79 11.04 -20.77
C GLU A 269 22.53 9.75 -19.96
N GLY A 270 21.25 9.35 -19.78
CA GLY A 270 20.87 8.20 -18.97
C GLY A 270 21.18 6.84 -19.62
N SER A 271 21.13 5.78 -18.81
CA SER A 271 21.35 4.38 -19.23
C SER A 271 20.39 3.94 -20.34
N GLU A 272 19.16 4.46 -20.39
CA GLU A 272 18.18 4.19 -21.44
C GLU A 272 18.65 4.68 -22.83
N SER A 273 19.33 5.83 -22.87
CA SER A 273 19.95 6.34 -24.11
C SER A 273 21.08 5.43 -24.59
N ALA A 274 21.89 4.89 -23.68
CA ALA A 274 22.94 3.93 -24.00
C ALA A 274 22.36 2.59 -24.48
N GLU A 275 21.30 2.09 -23.86
CA GLU A 275 20.59 0.87 -24.28
C GLU A 275 19.94 1.05 -25.66
N ALA A 276 19.27 2.18 -25.90
CA ALA A 276 18.70 2.48 -27.21
C ALA A 276 19.76 2.54 -28.30
N ALA A 277 20.93 3.10 -28.02
CA ALA A 277 22.08 3.13 -28.94
C ALA A 277 22.65 1.72 -29.19
N GLU A 278 22.73 0.89 -28.15
CA GLU A 278 23.16 -0.51 -28.28
C GLU A 278 22.19 -1.34 -29.12
N LEU A 279 20.88 -1.20 -28.87
CA LEU A 279 19.81 -1.87 -29.64
C LEU A 279 19.81 -1.41 -31.10
N ALA A 280 20.01 -0.12 -31.35
CA ALA A 280 20.16 0.41 -32.71
C ALA A 280 21.39 -0.18 -33.41
N ALA A 281 22.53 -0.25 -32.72
CA ALA A 281 23.76 -0.86 -33.25
C ALA A 281 23.58 -2.36 -33.54
N LYS A 282 22.89 -3.10 -32.65
CA LYS A 282 22.54 -4.52 -32.88
C LYS A 282 21.65 -4.68 -34.12
N ARG A 283 20.61 -3.86 -34.24
CA ARG A 283 19.73 -3.87 -35.42
C ARG A 283 20.51 -3.57 -36.72
N ASP A 284 21.34 -2.56 -36.69
CA ASP A 284 22.10 -2.12 -37.86
C ASP A 284 23.21 -3.15 -38.27
N ALA A 285 23.61 -4.02 -37.35
CA ALA A 285 24.54 -5.12 -37.62
C ALA A 285 23.83 -6.40 -38.12
N MET A 286 22.52 -6.51 -38.00
CA MET A 286 21.74 -7.65 -38.49
C MET A 286 21.69 -7.69 -40.01
N THR A 287 21.75 -8.87 -40.57
CA THR A 287 21.48 -9.12 -41.99
C THR A 287 19.97 -9.00 -42.29
N ASP A 288 19.58 -8.78 -43.53
CA ASP A 288 18.18 -8.75 -43.95
C ASP A 288 17.45 -10.07 -43.60
N ALA A 289 18.15 -11.20 -43.59
CA ALA A 289 17.57 -12.49 -43.20
C ALA A 289 17.26 -12.56 -41.69
N GLU A 290 18.17 -12.10 -40.85
CA GLU A 290 17.95 -12.04 -39.38
C GLU A 290 16.86 -11.05 -39.01
N LEU A 291 16.81 -9.89 -39.69
CA LEU A 291 15.70 -8.95 -39.49
C LEU A 291 14.34 -9.53 -39.93
N ALA A 292 14.31 -10.28 -41.04
CA ALA A 292 13.09 -10.96 -41.49
C ALA A 292 12.64 -12.04 -40.50
N ASP A 293 13.58 -12.78 -39.88
CA ASP A 293 13.31 -13.79 -38.87
C ASP A 293 12.73 -13.15 -37.59
N VAL A 294 13.30 -12.04 -37.12
CA VAL A 294 12.75 -11.27 -35.97
C VAL A 294 11.31 -10.80 -36.25
N VAL A 295 11.05 -10.29 -37.48
CA VAL A 295 9.70 -9.85 -37.88
C VAL A 295 8.73 -11.03 -37.90
N GLU A 296 9.13 -12.18 -38.46
CA GLU A 296 8.32 -13.39 -38.50
C GLU A 296 8.02 -13.93 -37.10
N CYS A 297 9.05 -14.02 -36.23
CA CYS A 297 8.89 -14.44 -34.84
C CYS A 297 7.94 -13.50 -34.06
N THR A 298 8.09 -12.19 -34.25
CA THR A 298 7.22 -11.19 -33.60
C THR A 298 5.77 -11.31 -34.10
N ALA A 299 5.58 -11.52 -35.39
CA ALA A 299 4.25 -11.72 -35.98
C ALA A 299 3.61 -13.03 -35.47
N ALA A 300 4.38 -14.10 -35.40
CA ALA A 300 3.92 -15.38 -34.86
C ALA A 300 3.54 -15.27 -33.38
N LEU A 301 4.34 -14.55 -32.57
CA LEU A 301 4.05 -14.30 -31.17
C LEU A 301 2.74 -13.49 -31.00
N ARG A 302 2.56 -12.43 -31.77
CA ARG A 302 1.31 -11.65 -31.75
C ARG A 302 0.11 -12.49 -32.14
N THR A 303 0.24 -13.30 -33.21
CA THR A 303 -0.83 -14.21 -33.61
C THR A 303 -1.20 -15.21 -32.51
N ALA A 304 -0.19 -15.77 -31.82
CA ALA A 304 -0.41 -16.68 -30.70
C ALA A 304 -1.07 -15.98 -29.48
N GLN A 305 -0.68 -14.75 -29.19
CA GLN A 305 -1.27 -13.93 -28.10
C GLN A 305 -2.72 -13.50 -28.39
N GLU A 306 -3.06 -13.27 -29.67
CA GLU A 306 -4.39 -12.88 -30.11
C GLU A 306 -5.31 -14.06 -30.41
N ALA A 307 -4.78 -15.29 -30.49
CA ALA A 307 -5.55 -16.49 -30.77
C ALA A 307 -6.51 -16.80 -29.61
N GLU A 308 -7.76 -17.00 -29.92
CA GLU A 308 -8.73 -17.49 -28.94
C GLU A 308 -8.52 -18.98 -28.68
N ASP A 309 -8.63 -19.34 -27.40
CA ASP A 309 -8.65 -20.75 -27.00
C ASP A 309 -9.88 -21.46 -27.58
N THR A 310 -9.70 -22.75 -27.95
CA THR A 310 -10.81 -23.52 -28.46
C THR A 310 -11.91 -23.74 -27.41
N PRO A 311 -13.17 -23.93 -27.81
CA PRO A 311 -14.26 -24.23 -26.87
C PRO A 311 -13.94 -25.43 -25.95
N GLU A 312 -13.24 -26.44 -26.48
CA GLU A 312 -12.84 -27.63 -25.74
C GLU A 312 -11.79 -27.29 -24.67
N ALA A 313 -10.82 -26.45 -24.99
CA ALA A 313 -9.82 -25.98 -24.01
C ALA A 313 -10.49 -25.12 -22.94
N LYS A 314 -11.35 -24.19 -23.32
CA LYS A 314 -12.13 -23.36 -22.36
C LYS A 314 -13.01 -24.23 -21.44
N ALA A 315 -13.56 -25.35 -21.94
CA ALA A 315 -14.40 -26.26 -21.16
C ALA A 315 -13.64 -27.06 -20.10
N THR A 316 -12.31 -27.17 -20.18
CA THR A 316 -11.50 -27.84 -19.16
C THR A 316 -11.32 -27.03 -17.88
N LEU A 317 -11.53 -25.72 -17.94
CA LEU A 317 -11.39 -24.82 -16.78
C LEU A 317 -12.60 -25.00 -15.83
N PRO A 318 -12.35 -25.21 -14.52
CA PRO A 318 -13.44 -25.21 -13.55
C PRO A 318 -14.07 -23.83 -13.50
N ARG A 319 -15.40 -23.78 -13.51
CA ARG A 319 -16.15 -22.54 -13.44
C ARG A 319 -17.10 -22.54 -12.27
N LEU A 320 -17.09 -21.46 -11.50
CA LEU A 320 -18.12 -21.18 -10.53
C LEU A 320 -19.34 -20.58 -11.25
N ARG A 321 -20.54 -20.98 -10.82
CA ARG A 321 -21.81 -20.45 -11.27
C ARG A 321 -22.43 -19.55 -10.21
N VAL A 322 -23.38 -18.74 -10.58
CA VAL A 322 -24.16 -17.94 -9.64
C VAL A 322 -24.86 -18.84 -8.61
N SER A 323 -25.28 -20.06 -8.99
CA SER A 323 -25.86 -21.06 -8.06
C SER A 323 -24.90 -21.60 -6.99
N ASP A 324 -23.60 -21.43 -7.19
CA ASP A 324 -22.57 -21.90 -6.25
C ASP A 324 -22.27 -20.83 -5.16
N ILE A 325 -22.81 -19.62 -5.35
CA ILE A 325 -22.68 -18.53 -4.38
C ILE A 325 -23.62 -18.79 -3.21
N GLY A 326 -23.03 -18.93 -2.02
CA GLY A 326 -23.78 -19.11 -0.77
C GLY A 326 -24.55 -17.85 -0.33
N GLU A 327 -25.23 -17.97 0.79
CA GLU A 327 -25.86 -16.83 1.45
C GLU A 327 -24.80 -15.85 1.98
N ALA A 328 -25.16 -14.56 1.99
CA ALA A 328 -24.30 -13.54 2.58
C ALA A 328 -24.08 -13.81 4.08
N ARG A 329 -22.86 -13.68 4.53
CA ARG A 329 -22.59 -13.70 5.98
C ARG A 329 -23.23 -12.47 6.62
N PRO A 330 -24.02 -12.64 7.71
CA PRO A 330 -24.61 -11.51 8.40
C PRO A 330 -23.50 -10.62 8.96
N GLU A 331 -23.67 -9.32 8.83
CA GLU A 331 -22.75 -8.37 9.45
C GLU A 331 -22.90 -8.41 10.99
N PRO A 332 -21.78 -8.31 11.74
CA PRO A 332 -21.84 -8.25 13.20
C PRO A 332 -22.68 -7.05 13.67
N PRO A 333 -23.42 -7.17 14.79
CA PRO A 333 -24.22 -6.05 15.29
C PRO A 333 -23.32 -4.86 15.68
N LEU A 334 -23.78 -3.66 15.35
CA LEU A 334 -23.26 -2.40 15.86
C LEU A 334 -24.16 -1.93 16.99
N ILE A 335 -23.59 -1.68 18.16
CA ILE A 335 -24.29 -1.13 19.31
C ILE A 335 -23.82 0.31 19.50
N VAL A 336 -24.77 1.25 19.55
CA VAL A 336 -24.47 2.64 19.91
C VAL A 336 -24.65 2.76 21.42
N ASP A 337 -23.55 2.74 22.16
CA ASP A 337 -23.55 2.85 23.61
C ASP A 337 -23.44 4.32 24.02
N THR A 338 -24.52 4.82 24.61
CA THR A 338 -24.62 6.20 25.15
C THR A 338 -24.39 6.25 26.65
N THR A 339 -24.15 5.11 27.30
CA THR A 339 -23.87 5.02 28.73
C THR A 339 -22.41 5.14 29.08
N ALA A 340 -21.52 4.91 28.09
CA ALA A 340 -20.11 5.17 28.21
C ALA A 340 -19.85 6.69 28.40
N PRO A 341 -18.72 7.07 29.03
CA PRO A 341 -18.37 8.47 29.25
C PRO A 341 -18.36 9.34 27.98
N ILE A 342 -17.97 8.77 26.85
CA ILE A 342 -18.11 9.33 25.51
C ILE A 342 -18.98 8.38 24.69
N PRO A 343 -19.95 8.88 23.87
CA PRO A 343 -20.77 8.00 23.02
C PRO A 343 -19.88 7.05 22.20
N CYS A 344 -20.18 5.74 22.26
CA CYS A 344 -19.29 4.72 21.74
C CYS A 344 -20.01 3.76 20.77
N LEU A 345 -19.39 3.55 19.60
CA LEU A 345 -19.77 2.50 18.65
C LEU A 345 -19.10 1.20 19.08
N ARG A 346 -19.88 0.26 19.59
CA ARG A 346 -19.38 -1.01 20.11
C ARG A 346 -19.61 -2.13 19.11
N HIS A 347 -18.55 -2.91 18.85
CA HIS A 347 -18.55 -4.02 17.90
C HIS A 347 -18.24 -5.36 18.60
N GLY A 348 -19.18 -6.31 18.56
CA GLY A 348 -18.97 -7.67 19.05
C GLY A 348 -18.31 -8.57 17.99
N ILE A 349 -17.11 -8.22 17.54
CA ILE A 349 -16.35 -8.96 16.52
C ILE A 349 -15.28 -9.79 17.23
N PRO A 350 -15.14 -11.10 16.94
CA PRO A 350 -14.02 -11.90 17.44
C PRO A 350 -12.67 -11.35 16.94
N THR A 351 -11.76 -11.03 17.86
CA THR A 351 -10.49 -10.36 17.56
C THR A 351 -9.25 -11.17 17.90
N ASN A 352 -9.39 -12.41 18.39
CA ASN A 352 -8.27 -13.24 18.83
C ASN A 352 -7.39 -12.54 19.89
N ARG A 353 -8.01 -11.98 20.94
CA ARG A 353 -7.37 -11.25 22.05
C ARG A 353 -6.67 -9.95 21.61
N LEU A 354 -7.15 -9.32 20.57
CA LEU A 354 -6.80 -7.96 20.21
C LEU A 354 -7.96 -7.03 20.59
N ALA A 355 -7.63 -5.82 20.99
CA ALA A 355 -8.60 -4.74 21.20
C ALA A 355 -8.24 -3.56 20.29
N TYR A 356 -9.26 -2.92 19.74
CA TYR A 356 -9.14 -1.72 18.92
C TYR A 356 -9.98 -0.60 19.51
N ALA A 357 -9.37 0.56 19.69
CA ALA A 357 -10.04 1.79 20.07
C ALA A 357 -9.88 2.84 18.99
N MET A 358 -10.97 3.54 18.66
CA MET A 358 -10.96 4.64 17.70
C MET A 358 -11.71 5.83 18.30
N GLN A 359 -11.21 7.04 18.04
CA GLN A 359 -11.88 8.29 18.41
C GLN A 359 -11.99 9.16 17.16
N TYR A 360 -13.22 9.51 16.81
CA TYR A 360 -13.55 10.38 15.68
C TYR A 360 -13.87 11.77 16.22
N PHE A 361 -13.01 12.73 15.98
CA PHE A 361 -13.18 14.13 16.34
C PHE A 361 -13.71 14.91 15.13
N ASP A 362 -14.87 15.53 15.27
CA ASP A 362 -15.53 16.28 14.20
C ASP A 362 -14.74 17.54 13.85
N LEU A 363 -14.35 17.67 12.59
CA LEU A 363 -13.59 18.82 12.06
C LEU A 363 -14.47 19.95 11.53
N SER A 364 -15.79 19.91 11.73
CA SER A 364 -16.69 21.03 11.36
C SER A 364 -16.35 22.35 12.09
N CYS A 365 -15.60 22.24 13.19
CA CYS A 365 -15.07 23.40 13.93
C CYS A 365 -13.84 24.04 13.28
N VAL A 366 -13.27 23.46 12.23
CA VAL A 366 -12.04 23.92 11.60
C VAL A 366 -12.36 24.63 10.29
N ALA A 367 -11.83 25.86 10.09
CA ALA A 367 -12.00 26.58 8.84
C ALA A 367 -11.35 25.81 7.67
N PHE A 368 -11.90 25.93 6.46
CA PHE A 368 -11.42 25.18 5.29
C PHE A 368 -9.92 25.44 5.02
N GLU A 369 -9.47 26.66 5.19
CA GLU A 369 -8.07 27.09 5.00
C GLU A 369 -7.12 26.51 6.05
N ASP A 370 -7.63 26.06 7.19
CA ASP A 370 -6.86 25.47 8.29
C ASP A 370 -6.75 23.94 8.18
N LEU A 371 -7.49 23.30 7.27
CA LEU A 371 -7.44 21.84 7.10
C LEU A 371 -6.04 21.26 6.83
N PRO A 372 -5.16 21.90 6.04
CA PRO A 372 -3.80 21.40 5.86
C PRO A 372 -3.01 21.30 7.17
N TYR A 373 -3.23 22.23 8.11
CA TYR A 373 -2.58 22.20 9.43
C TYR A 373 -3.06 21.03 10.29
N VAL A 374 -4.31 20.54 10.11
CA VAL A 374 -4.80 19.32 10.78
C VAL A 374 -3.98 18.10 10.35
N THR A 375 -3.65 18.02 9.07
CA THR A 375 -2.77 16.94 8.60
C THR A 375 -1.37 17.04 9.20
N LEU A 376 -0.80 18.25 9.27
CA LEU A 376 0.48 18.44 9.94
C LEU A 376 0.41 18.08 11.43
N LEU A 377 -0.68 18.44 12.13
CA LEU A 377 -0.92 18.04 13.50
C LEU A 377 -0.89 16.50 13.63
N CYS A 378 -1.65 15.79 12.81
CA CYS A 378 -1.68 14.32 12.80
C CYS A 378 -0.29 13.70 12.61
N ARG A 379 0.56 14.29 11.79
CA ARG A 379 1.90 13.79 11.48
C ARG A 379 2.91 14.06 12.58
N LEU A 380 2.77 15.19 13.27
CA LEU A 380 3.72 15.63 14.30
C LEU A 380 3.44 15.03 15.69
N LEU A 381 2.18 14.72 16.02
CA LEU A 381 1.79 14.27 17.37
C LEU A 381 2.66 13.14 17.92
N LYS A 382 2.95 12.09 17.14
CA LYS A 382 3.81 10.97 17.60
C LYS A 382 5.32 11.23 17.46
N GLN A 383 5.71 12.32 16.86
CA GLN A 383 7.10 12.64 16.56
C GLN A 383 7.71 13.62 17.58
N LEU A 384 6.89 14.21 18.40
CA LEU A 384 7.28 15.23 19.37
C LEU A 384 7.22 14.69 20.79
N PRO A 385 8.02 15.24 21.74
CA PRO A 385 7.91 14.89 23.13
C PRO A 385 6.56 15.31 23.72
N THR A 386 6.14 14.58 24.77
CA THR A 386 5.03 14.97 25.64
C THR A 386 5.56 15.67 26.89
N ARG A 387 4.67 16.04 27.81
CA ARG A 387 5.08 16.53 29.14
C ARG A 387 5.65 15.41 30.02
N GLU A 388 5.25 14.18 29.75
CA GLU A 388 5.56 12.98 30.53
C GLU A 388 6.80 12.26 30.00
N HIS A 389 6.98 12.23 28.67
CA HIS A 389 8.02 11.43 28.02
C HIS A 389 8.75 12.22 26.94
N SER A 390 10.04 11.99 26.82
CA SER A 390 10.81 12.38 25.62
C SER A 390 10.28 11.66 24.39
N ALA A 391 10.64 12.15 23.21
CA ALA A 391 10.19 11.51 21.98
C ALA A 391 10.70 10.06 21.83
N GLU A 392 11.91 9.77 22.30
CA GLU A 392 12.49 8.43 22.28
C GLU A 392 11.78 7.49 23.27
N GLU A 393 11.52 7.93 24.50
CA GLU A 393 10.76 7.16 25.49
C GLU A 393 9.34 6.89 24.99
N LEU A 394 8.68 7.89 24.41
CA LEU A 394 7.35 7.74 23.82
C LEU A 394 7.35 6.73 22.67
N ASP A 395 8.30 6.81 21.74
CA ASP A 395 8.43 5.88 20.62
C ASP A 395 8.58 4.43 21.12
N ASN A 396 9.46 4.19 22.08
CA ASN A 396 9.64 2.87 22.68
C ASN A 396 8.40 2.38 23.43
N LEU A 397 7.70 3.26 24.16
CA LEU A 397 6.46 2.92 24.85
C LEU A 397 5.34 2.55 23.86
N LEU A 398 5.16 3.34 22.79
CA LEU A 398 4.17 3.07 21.78
C LEU A 398 4.43 1.72 21.10
N ALA A 399 5.65 1.47 20.65
CA ALA A 399 6.02 0.20 20.01
C ALA A 399 5.91 -0.99 20.99
N GLY A 400 6.33 -0.82 22.25
CA GLY A 400 6.33 -1.91 23.24
C GLY A 400 4.96 -2.22 23.83
N LYS A 401 4.00 -1.29 23.83
CA LYS A 401 2.70 -1.45 24.49
C LYS A 401 1.51 -1.52 23.53
N LEU A 402 1.61 -0.87 22.39
CA LEU A 402 0.57 -0.88 21.36
C LEU A 402 1.05 -1.67 20.14
N GLY A 403 0.14 -2.24 19.39
CA GLY A 403 0.43 -2.75 18.06
C GLY A 403 0.56 -1.60 17.07
N PHE A 404 -0.30 -0.61 17.22
CA PHE A 404 -0.21 0.63 16.45
C PHE A 404 -0.94 1.77 17.16
N LEU A 405 -0.51 2.99 16.86
CA LEU A 405 -1.22 4.24 17.13
C LEU A 405 -1.14 5.11 15.89
N SER A 406 -2.28 5.59 15.40
CA SER A 406 -2.39 6.39 14.20
C SER A 406 -3.28 7.60 14.40
N PHE A 407 -2.82 8.75 13.94
CA PHE A 407 -3.59 9.98 13.81
C PHE A 407 -3.76 10.26 12.33
N THR A 408 -4.99 10.26 11.85
CA THR A 408 -5.31 10.44 10.43
C THR A 408 -6.53 11.32 10.24
N THR A 409 -6.81 11.72 9.02
CA THR A 409 -8.05 12.40 8.67
C THR A 409 -8.95 11.49 7.85
N GLU A 410 -10.24 11.51 8.14
CA GLU A 410 -11.27 10.77 7.40
C GLU A 410 -12.33 11.74 6.89
N VAL A 411 -12.75 11.59 5.65
CA VAL A 411 -13.78 12.45 5.06
C VAL A 411 -14.98 11.61 4.68
N MET A 412 -16.06 11.76 5.44
CA MET A 412 -17.31 11.06 5.21
C MET A 412 -18.13 11.80 4.15
N THR A 413 -18.45 11.13 3.05
CA THR A 413 -19.40 11.62 2.05
C THR A 413 -20.80 11.23 2.49
N GLN A 414 -21.67 12.20 2.73
CA GLN A 414 -23.03 11.98 3.21
C GLN A 414 -23.99 11.64 2.07
N PRO A 415 -25.22 11.14 2.35
CA PRO A 415 -26.23 10.86 1.33
C PRO A 415 -26.58 12.07 0.46
N GLU A 416 -26.61 13.26 1.02
CA GLU A 416 -26.84 14.51 0.30
C GLU A 416 -25.68 14.78 -0.69
N VAL A 417 -25.99 15.33 -1.85
CA VAL A 417 -25.01 15.54 -2.93
C VAL A 417 -23.83 16.40 -2.48
N ASP A 418 -24.09 17.43 -1.68
CA ASP A 418 -23.08 18.33 -1.16
C ASP A 418 -22.69 18.03 0.30
N GLY A 419 -23.23 16.93 0.88
CA GLY A 419 -22.98 16.55 2.25
C GLY A 419 -21.57 16.00 2.46
N VAL A 420 -20.82 16.63 3.35
CA VAL A 420 -19.47 16.21 3.74
C VAL A 420 -19.24 16.42 5.23
N ARG A 421 -18.61 15.44 5.86
CA ARG A 421 -18.22 15.52 7.27
C ARG A 421 -16.81 14.96 7.46
N PRO A 422 -15.82 15.83 7.66
CA PRO A 422 -14.48 15.39 7.95
C PRO A 422 -14.28 15.13 9.45
N TYR A 423 -13.38 14.18 9.75
CA TYR A 423 -12.97 13.83 11.11
C TYR A 423 -11.45 13.74 11.21
N LEU A 424 -10.92 14.13 12.36
CA LEU A 424 -9.63 13.61 12.80
C LEU A 424 -9.90 12.27 13.49
N LEU A 425 -9.24 11.23 13.03
CA LEU A 425 -9.37 9.87 13.55
C LEU A 425 -8.10 9.48 14.29
N VAL A 426 -8.24 9.19 15.57
CA VAL A 426 -7.22 8.48 16.35
C VAL A 426 -7.60 7.01 16.37
N SER A 427 -6.68 6.15 15.95
CA SER A 427 -6.88 4.69 15.95
C SER A 427 -5.73 4.03 16.66
N ALA A 428 -6.04 3.12 17.57
CA ALA A 428 -5.05 2.32 18.26
C ALA A 428 -5.48 0.86 18.37
N GLY A 429 -4.50 -0.04 18.39
CA GLY A 429 -4.71 -1.46 18.64
C GLY A 429 -3.71 -1.98 19.65
N ALA A 430 -4.14 -2.90 20.50
CA ALA A 430 -3.29 -3.55 21.49
C ALA A 430 -3.74 -4.99 21.76
N LEU A 431 -2.87 -5.76 22.41
CA LEU A 431 -3.26 -7.02 23.02
C LEU A 431 -4.20 -6.76 24.21
N SER A 432 -5.15 -7.67 24.47
CA SER A 432 -6.11 -7.55 25.60
C SER A 432 -5.40 -7.35 26.96
N GLU A 433 -4.22 -7.91 27.13
CA GLU A 433 -3.41 -7.73 28.35
C GLU A 433 -2.78 -6.33 28.49
N LYS A 434 -2.87 -5.48 27.45
CA LYS A 434 -2.30 -4.12 27.41
C LYS A 434 -3.41 -3.04 27.28
N ILE A 435 -4.63 -3.32 27.75
CA ILE A 435 -5.77 -2.40 27.68
C ILE A 435 -5.49 -1.05 28.34
N ASP A 436 -4.79 -1.04 29.48
CA ASP A 436 -4.45 0.21 30.16
C ASP A 436 -3.61 1.14 29.29
N ALA A 437 -2.68 0.57 28.53
CA ALA A 437 -1.86 1.32 27.56
C ALA A 437 -2.71 1.81 26.37
N LEU A 438 -3.65 0.98 25.89
CA LEU A 438 -4.58 1.35 24.82
C LEU A 438 -5.44 2.57 25.22
N ALA A 439 -5.79 2.68 26.50
CA ALA A 439 -6.55 3.79 27.04
C ALA A 439 -5.72 5.05 27.31
N SER A 440 -4.49 4.88 27.84
CA SER A 440 -3.69 5.99 28.37
C SER A 440 -2.77 6.63 27.34
N LEU A 441 -2.06 5.85 26.52
CA LEU A 441 -1.04 6.39 25.61
C LEU A 441 -1.60 7.27 24.49
N PRO A 442 -2.71 6.92 23.77
CA PRO A 442 -3.30 7.84 22.83
C PRO A 442 -3.70 9.15 23.48
N ARG A 443 -4.31 9.10 24.69
CA ARG A 443 -4.68 10.28 25.48
C ARG A 443 -3.48 11.16 25.78
N GLU A 444 -2.38 10.58 26.27
CA GLU A 444 -1.15 11.33 26.52
C GLU A 444 -0.70 12.09 25.27
N VAL A 445 -0.65 11.41 24.12
CA VAL A 445 -0.19 12.01 22.87
C VAL A 445 -1.03 13.21 22.48
N TRP A 446 -2.38 13.13 22.47
CA TRP A 446 -3.16 14.29 22.03
C TRP A 446 -3.29 15.40 23.07
N SER A 447 -3.16 15.10 24.38
CA SER A 447 -3.40 16.09 25.45
C SER A 447 -2.14 16.76 25.96
N SER A 448 -0.95 16.14 25.78
CA SER A 448 0.27 16.61 26.43
C SER A 448 1.47 16.78 25.49
N THR A 449 1.34 16.55 24.19
CA THR A 449 2.41 16.84 23.22
C THR A 449 2.78 18.32 23.24
N LEU A 450 4.09 18.61 23.29
CA LEU A 450 4.66 19.95 23.39
C LEU A 450 4.69 20.64 22.02
N LEU A 451 3.51 20.98 21.47
CA LEU A 451 3.35 21.56 20.14
C LEU A 451 3.91 23.00 20.05
N ALA A 452 3.62 23.84 21.05
CA ALA A 452 4.04 25.24 21.07
C ALA A 452 5.57 25.39 21.21
N ASP A 453 6.21 24.46 21.90
CA ASP A 453 7.63 24.45 22.19
C ASP A 453 8.40 23.43 21.31
N ALA A 454 7.78 22.92 20.25
CA ALA A 454 8.39 21.92 19.37
C ALA A 454 9.73 22.41 18.78
N ASP A 455 10.73 21.55 18.75
CA ASP A 455 12.02 21.85 18.13
C ASP A 455 11.84 22.14 16.62
N ALA A 456 12.38 23.28 16.15
CA ALA A 456 12.17 23.75 14.78
C ALA A 456 12.81 22.82 13.73
N ASP A 457 14.02 22.36 14.00
CA ASP A 457 14.74 21.50 13.06
C ASP A 457 14.02 20.15 12.94
N ARG A 458 13.57 19.61 14.08
CA ARG A 458 12.75 18.39 14.09
C ARG A 458 11.44 18.54 13.31
N VAL A 459 10.72 19.64 13.49
CA VAL A 459 9.51 19.92 12.72
C VAL A 459 9.84 19.98 11.22
N ARG A 460 10.91 20.70 10.84
CA ARG A 460 11.37 20.81 9.45
C ARG A 460 11.65 19.43 8.85
N ASP A 461 12.37 18.57 9.57
CA ASP A 461 12.75 17.23 9.10
C ASP A 461 11.51 16.37 8.85
N VAL A 462 10.54 16.37 9.76
CA VAL A 462 9.28 15.63 9.59
C VAL A 462 8.50 16.15 8.37
N LEU A 463 8.40 17.48 8.22
CA LEU A 463 7.71 18.08 7.06
C LEU A 463 8.41 17.76 5.74
N ALA A 464 9.74 17.76 5.72
CA ALA A 464 10.54 17.37 4.55
C ALA A 464 10.32 15.91 4.18
N GLN A 465 10.27 15.00 5.16
CA GLN A 465 9.97 13.59 4.95
C GLN A 465 8.56 13.38 4.38
N ILE A 466 7.55 14.13 4.86
CA ILE A 466 6.19 14.10 4.31
C ILE A 466 6.21 14.51 2.83
N ARG A 467 6.92 15.59 2.49
CA ARG A 467 7.06 16.07 1.11
C ARG A 467 7.66 14.99 0.21
N ILE A 468 8.79 14.39 0.62
CA ILE A 468 9.46 13.31 -0.14
C ILE A 468 8.48 12.15 -0.37
N GLY A 469 7.73 11.74 0.65
CA GLY A 469 6.74 10.67 0.54
C GLY A 469 5.62 10.98 -0.47
N LEU A 470 5.14 12.24 -0.51
CA LEU A 470 4.12 12.68 -1.47
C LEU A 470 4.67 12.70 -2.91
N GLU A 471 5.89 13.21 -3.12
CA GLU A 471 6.55 13.25 -4.42
C GLU A 471 6.74 11.83 -4.97
N GLN A 472 7.22 10.90 -4.15
CA GLN A 472 7.30 9.48 -4.52
C GLN A 472 5.92 8.87 -4.81
N GLY A 473 4.89 9.26 -4.04
CA GLY A 473 3.52 8.85 -4.27
C GLY A 473 2.97 9.29 -5.64
N PHE A 474 3.28 10.52 -6.09
CA PHE A 474 2.88 11.00 -7.41
C PHE A 474 3.56 10.22 -8.56
N ILE A 475 4.81 9.80 -8.36
CA ILE A 475 5.56 9.04 -9.36
C ILE A 475 5.09 7.58 -9.41
N ASN A 476 4.92 6.93 -8.26
CA ASN A 476 4.63 5.50 -8.19
C ASN A 476 3.13 5.19 -8.31
N ASN A 477 2.27 6.05 -7.76
CA ASN A 477 0.81 5.88 -7.66
C ASN A 477 0.04 7.07 -8.26
N GLY A 478 0.56 7.69 -9.31
CA GLY A 478 -0.02 8.87 -9.93
C GLY A 478 -1.48 8.71 -10.36
N HIS A 479 -1.93 7.47 -10.66
CA HIS A 479 -3.34 7.19 -10.95
C HIS A 479 -4.26 7.48 -9.75
N SER A 480 -3.83 7.22 -8.53
CA SER A 480 -4.61 7.53 -7.33
C SER A 480 -4.69 9.03 -7.09
N ALA A 481 -3.58 9.76 -7.30
CA ALA A 481 -3.56 11.21 -7.23
C ALA A 481 -4.46 11.84 -8.32
N ALA A 482 -4.38 11.33 -9.56
CA ALA A 482 -5.24 11.78 -10.66
C ALA A 482 -6.73 11.54 -10.38
N LEU A 483 -7.09 10.38 -9.81
CA LEU A 483 -8.45 10.05 -9.39
C LEU A 483 -8.96 11.02 -8.31
N GLY A 484 -8.19 11.22 -7.24
CA GLY A 484 -8.53 12.16 -6.16
C GLY A 484 -8.75 13.56 -6.70
N ARG A 485 -7.79 14.03 -7.52
CA ARG A 485 -7.85 15.37 -8.13
C ARG A 485 -9.05 15.51 -9.07
N ALA A 486 -9.30 14.55 -9.96
CA ALA A 486 -10.44 14.60 -10.88
C ALA A 486 -11.78 14.61 -10.12
N MET A 487 -11.91 13.84 -9.02
CA MET A 487 -13.10 13.86 -8.17
C MET A 487 -13.33 15.23 -7.52
N SER A 488 -12.27 15.97 -7.17
CA SER A 488 -12.41 17.28 -6.53
C SER A 488 -13.06 18.35 -7.42
N TYR A 489 -13.13 18.09 -8.73
CA TYR A 489 -13.79 19.00 -9.66
C TYR A 489 -15.33 18.91 -9.61
N SER A 490 -15.87 17.85 -8.99
CA SER A 490 -17.31 17.62 -8.90
C SER A 490 -17.84 17.27 -7.50
N SER A 491 -16.98 16.94 -6.53
CA SER A 491 -17.38 16.46 -5.21
C SER A 491 -16.80 17.32 -4.09
N PRO A 492 -17.63 17.91 -3.19
CA PRO A 492 -17.15 18.66 -2.03
C PRO A 492 -16.29 17.82 -1.08
N SER A 493 -16.62 16.54 -0.89
CA SER A 493 -15.80 15.66 -0.06
C SER A 493 -14.41 15.44 -0.65
N ALA A 494 -14.28 15.42 -1.97
CA ALA A 494 -12.98 15.35 -2.63
C ALA A 494 -12.22 16.69 -2.57
N VAL A 495 -12.93 17.84 -2.59
CA VAL A 495 -12.30 19.16 -2.32
C VAL A 495 -11.67 19.20 -0.93
N VAL A 496 -12.37 18.66 0.09
CA VAL A 496 -11.81 18.56 1.45
C VAL A 496 -10.62 17.61 1.49
N ARG A 497 -10.69 16.46 0.79
CA ARG A 497 -9.55 15.52 0.71
C ARG A 497 -8.32 16.13 0.05
N GLU A 498 -8.49 16.99 -0.97
CA GLU A 498 -7.38 17.71 -1.61
C GLU A 498 -6.64 18.61 -0.61
N GLN A 499 -7.37 19.31 0.28
CA GLN A 499 -6.76 20.12 1.34
C GLN A 499 -6.05 19.27 2.42
N LEU A 500 -6.52 18.06 2.67
CA LEU A 500 -5.97 17.20 3.72
C LEU A 500 -4.82 16.30 3.25
N SER A 501 -4.82 15.87 1.99
CA SER A 501 -3.84 14.86 1.54
C SER A 501 -3.55 14.85 0.04
N GLY A 502 -4.20 15.72 -0.75
CA GLY A 502 -4.04 15.77 -2.20
C GLY A 502 -2.98 16.77 -2.66
N VAL A 503 -3.13 17.21 -3.91
CA VAL A 503 -2.22 18.18 -4.54
C VAL A 503 -2.24 19.52 -3.81
N ASP A 504 -3.43 19.99 -3.37
CA ASP A 504 -3.54 21.28 -2.67
C ASP A 504 -2.78 21.23 -1.33
N PHE A 505 -2.83 20.11 -0.60
CA PHE A 505 -1.98 19.89 0.59
C PHE A 505 -0.48 19.89 0.25
N TYR A 506 -0.08 19.21 -0.83
CA TYR A 506 1.32 19.21 -1.25
C TYR A 506 1.84 20.60 -1.58
N LEU A 507 1.06 21.40 -2.31
CA LEU A 507 1.43 22.78 -2.67
C LEU A 507 1.54 23.67 -1.43
N PHE A 508 0.62 23.53 -0.46
CA PHE A 508 0.70 24.18 0.84
C PHE A 508 1.97 23.79 1.60
N LEU A 509 2.28 22.49 1.67
CA LEU A 509 3.45 21.99 2.39
C LEU A 509 4.76 22.49 1.77
N ARG A 510 4.84 22.51 0.44
CA ARG A 510 6.00 23.05 -0.29
C ARG A 510 6.21 24.53 0.01
N ASP A 511 5.17 25.34 -0.10
CA ASP A 511 5.24 26.78 0.21
C ASP A 511 5.61 27.02 1.68
N LEU A 512 5.10 26.21 2.61
CA LEU A 512 5.47 26.27 4.02
C LEU A 512 6.96 25.97 4.24
N LEU A 513 7.51 24.96 3.58
CA LEU A 513 8.92 24.58 3.67
C LEU A 513 9.85 25.62 3.03
N GLU A 514 9.45 26.25 1.91
CA GLU A 514 10.20 27.31 1.25
C GLU A 514 10.34 28.55 2.15
N HIS A 515 9.38 28.79 3.05
CA HIS A 515 9.35 29.95 3.97
C HIS A 515 9.38 29.53 5.45
N PHE A 516 9.99 28.38 5.74
CA PHE A 516 9.87 27.71 7.04
C PHE A 516 10.34 28.58 8.20
N ASP A 517 11.53 29.20 8.11
CA ASP A 517 12.12 29.98 9.19
C ASP A 517 11.27 31.20 9.59
N GLU A 518 10.52 31.76 8.62
CA GLU A 518 9.61 32.88 8.87
C GLU A 518 8.27 32.43 9.46
N ARG A 519 7.88 31.16 9.26
CA ARG A 519 6.54 30.66 9.57
C ARG A 519 6.47 29.68 10.74
N VAL A 520 7.59 29.14 11.20
CA VAL A 520 7.62 28.07 12.20
C VAL A 520 6.94 28.44 13.53
N ASP A 521 7.11 29.66 14.02
CA ASP A 521 6.47 30.11 15.27
C ASP A 521 4.93 30.24 15.09
N GLY A 522 4.50 30.76 13.95
CA GLY A 522 3.07 30.78 13.61
C GLY A 522 2.48 29.38 13.42
N LEU A 523 3.24 28.46 12.84
CA LEU A 523 2.86 27.06 12.71
C LEU A 523 2.66 26.40 14.08
N ARG A 524 3.62 26.53 14.99
CA ARG A 524 3.56 25.98 16.36
C ARG A 524 2.32 26.47 17.09
N THR A 525 2.07 27.78 17.05
CA THR A 525 0.88 28.40 17.66
C THR A 525 -0.40 27.84 17.04
N LYS A 526 -0.50 27.78 15.72
CA LYS A 526 -1.67 27.27 15.01
C LYS A 526 -1.96 25.80 15.35
N LEU A 527 -0.91 24.95 15.44
CA LEU A 527 -1.06 23.54 15.80
C LEU A 527 -1.58 23.37 17.22
N ALA A 528 -1.07 24.16 18.17
CA ALA A 528 -1.54 24.14 19.56
C ALA A 528 -3.02 24.57 19.67
N GLU A 529 -3.40 25.69 19.00
CA GLU A 529 -4.80 26.16 18.96
C GLU A 529 -5.74 25.13 18.34
N LEU A 530 -5.32 24.45 17.26
CA LEU A 530 -6.10 23.41 16.62
C LEU A 530 -6.25 22.19 17.53
N ALA A 531 -5.20 21.77 18.22
CA ALA A 531 -5.27 20.66 19.16
C ALA A 531 -6.28 20.93 20.30
N GLU A 532 -6.24 22.12 20.90
CA GLU A 532 -7.20 22.54 21.93
C GLU A 532 -8.64 22.58 21.42
N ARG A 533 -8.84 22.97 20.16
CA ARG A 533 -10.19 23.06 19.55
C ARG A 533 -10.74 21.71 19.14
N ILE A 534 -9.91 20.79 18.67
CA ILE A 534 -10.31 19.49 18.10
C ILE A 534 -10.49 18.43 19.20
N PHE A 535 -9.55 18.33 20.15
CA PHE A 535 -9.59 17.28 21.17
C PHE A 535 -10.50 17.65 22.36
N VAL A 536 -11.79 17.69 22.08
CA VAL A 536 -12.86 17.99 23.06
C VAL A 536 -13.91 16.90 23.03
N ALA A 537 -14.63 16.71 24.15
CA ALA A 537 -15.68 15.69 24.26
C ALA A 537 -16.86 15.96 23.30
N ASP A 538 -17.20 17.23 23.13
CA ASP A 538 -18.27 17.62 22.22
C ASP A 538 -17.85 17.38 20.76
N GLY A 539 -18.60 16.50 20.04
CA GLY A 539 -18.30 16.05 18.67
C GLY A 539 -17.29 14.89 18.60
N CYS A 540 -16.89 14.32 19.74
CA CYS A 540 -16.16 13.08 19.76
C CYS A 540 -17.12 11.87 19.72
N MET A 541 -16.86 10.93 18.82
CA MET A 541 -17.49 9.62 18.80
C MET A 541 -16.39 8.57 18.97
N ALA A 542 -16.47 7.82 20.08
CA ALA A 542 -15.59 6.69 20.30
C ALA A 542 -16.06 5.44 19.53
N SER A 543 -15.18 4.51 19.31
CA SER A 543 -15.49 3.17 18.83
C SER A 543 -14.58 2.16 19.51
N PHE A 544 -15.13 1.01 19.89
CA PHE A 544 -14.39 -0.05 20.52
C PHE A 544 -14.74 -1.42 19.93
N THR A 545 -13.71 -2.24 19.72
CA THR A 545 -13.84 -3.62 19.25
C THR A 545 -12.96 -4.52 20.11
N GLY A 546 -13.55 -5.50 20.74
CA GLY A 546 -12.90 -6.43 21.66
C GLY A 546 -13.94 -7.23 22.44
N SER A 547 -13.51 -7.95 23.48
CA SER A 547 -14.42 -8.66 24.39
C SER A 547 -15.20 -7.68 25.28
N ASN A 548 -16.18 -8.16 25.99
CA ASN A 548 -16.93 -7.35 26.97
C ASN A 548 -16.04 -6.94 28.13
N GLU A 549 -15.20 -7.86 28.58
CA GLU A 549 -14.22 -7.62 29.65
C GLU A 549 -13.21 -6.55 29.22
N ASP A 550 -12.74 -6.59 27.97
CA ASP A 550 -11.83 -5.58 27.42
C ASP A 550 -12.51 -4.20 27.34
N PHE A 551 -13.80 -4.15 26.98
CA PHE A 551 -14.58 -2.91 26.92
C PHE A 551 -14.71 -2.26 28.30
N ASP A 552 -15.07 -3.04 29.30
CA ASP A 552 -15.23 -2.53 30.66
C ASP A 552 -13.87 -2.05 31.21
N ALA A 553 -12.81 -2.84 31.04
CA ALA A 553 -11.44 -2.48 31.43
C ALA A 553 -10.92 -1.22 30.72
N TYR A 554 -11.23 -1.08 29.41
CA TYR A 554 -10.87 0.11 28.65
C TYR A 554 -11.49 1.38 29.24
N TRP A 555 -12.79 1.39 29.50
CA TRP A 555 -13.47 2.58 30.03
C TRP A 555 -13.13 2.86 31.49
N ASP A 556 -12.84 1.82 32.29
CA ASP A 556 -12.33 1.98 33.66
C ASP A 556 -10.98 2.71 33.66
N ALA A 557 -10.11 2.42 32.70
CA ALA A 557 -8.81 3.06 32.54
C ALA A 557 -8.87 4.42 31.81
N ALA A 558 -9.72 4.55 30.80
CA ALA A 558 -9.84 5.74 29.95
C ALA A 558 -10.58 6.90 30.63
N GLY A 559 -11.55 6.58 31.50
CA GLY A 559 -12.44 7.57 32.07
C GLY A 559 -13.17 8.37 30.97
N ASP A 560 -13.10 9.68 31.03
CA ASP A 560 -13.63 10.62 30.01
C ASP A 560 -12.65 10.92 28.88
N LEU A 561 -11.63 10.09 28.70
CA LEU A 561 -10.50 10.28 27.74
C LEU A 561 -9.69 11.55 28.02
N GLY A 562 -9.85 12.20 29.18
CA GLY A 562 -9.25 13.48 29.50
C GLY A 562 -9.75 14.62 28.60
N LEU A 563 -10.88 14.43 27.93
CA LEU A 563 -11.49 15.43 27.07
C LEU A 563 -12.33 16.38 27.94
N GLY A 564 -11.96 17.66 27.96
CA GLY A 564 -12.75 18.68 28.63
C GLY A 564 -14.17 18.76 28.08
N ALA A 565 -15.16 19.08 28.94
CA ALA A 565 -16.46 19.50 28.45
C ALA A 565 -16.21 20.73 27.58
N GLY A 566 -16.55 20.63 26.31
CA GLY A 566 -16.52 21.81 25.44
C GLY A 566 -17.31 22.92 26.15
N ASP A 567 -16.80 24.14 26.08
CA ASP A 567 -17.32 25.29 26.84
C ASP A 567 -18.79 25.65 26.58
N GLY A 568 -19.61 24.79 26.03
CA GLY A 568 -21.04 24.98 25.78
C GLY A 568 -21.42 26.28 25.04
N ALA A 569 -20.47 27.15 24.85
CA ALA A 569 -20.52 28.33 24.03
C ALA A 569 -20.13 27.91 22.62
N ASP A 570 -21.01 28.13 21.67
CA ASP A 570 -20.84 28.06 20.23
C ASP A 570 -19.42 27.63 19.82
N THR A 571 -19.20 26.29 19.72
CA THR A 571 -17.86 25.73 19.51
C THR A 571 -17.32 26.03 18.10
N GLY A 572 -17.97 26.92 17.35
CA GLY A 572 -17.59 27.24 15.96
C GLY A 572 -17.73 26.04 15.03
N ARG A 573 -18.58 25.07 15.35
CA ARG A 573 -18.79 23.85 14.56
C ARG A 573 -19.34 24.09 13.18
N ASP A 574 -19.87 25.27 12.91
CA ASP A 574 -20.28 25.72 11.60
C ASP A 574 -19.18 26.50 10.87
N ALA A 575 -17.92 26.43 11.36
CA ALA A 575 -16.79 27.16 10.75
C ALA A 575 -16.35 26.59 9.40
N LEU A 576 -16.56 25.28 9.16
CA LEU A 576 -16.19 24.65 7.89
C LEU A 576 -17.16 25.04 6.78
N VAL A 577 -16.69 25.86 5.88
CA VAL A 577 -17.40 26.23 4.63
C VAL A 577 -16.62 25.67 3.46
N VAL A 578 -17.12 24.58 2.87
CA VAL A 578 -16.44 23.92 1.74
C VAL A 578 -16.69 24.70 0.46
N PRO A 579 -15.65 25.14 -0.27
CA PRO A 579 -15.81 25.79 -1.56
C PRO A 579 -16.55 24.90 -2.57
N THR A 580 -17.38 25.52 -3.40
CA THR A 580 -18.04 24.81 -4.49
C THR A 580 -17.00 24.20 -5.44
N PRO A 581 -17.09 22.91 -5.76
CA PRO A 581 -16.23 22.29 -6.75
C PRO A 581 -16.23 23.04 -8.07
N ARG A 582 -15.07 23.12 -8.72
CA ARG A 582 -14.90 23.82 -9.99
C ARG A 582 -14.40 22.83 -11.03
N ASP A 583 -15.02 22.89 -12.20
CA ASP A 583 -14.54 22.14 -13.35
C ASP A 583 -13.14 22.63 -13.74
N ARG A 584 -12.20 21.70 -13.83
CA ARG A 584 -10.81 21.92 -14.20
C ARG A 584 -10.33 20.83 -15.13
N HIS A 585 -9.34 21.17 -15.92
CA HIS A 585 -8.68 20.24 -16.83
C HIS A 585 -7.17 20.40 -16.66
N GLU A 586 -6.59 19.61 -15.76
CA GLU A 586 -5.22 19.82 -15.27
C GLU A 586 -4.30 18.64 -15.66
N ALA A 587 -3.06 18.99 -15.98
CA ALA A 587 -1.98 18.02 -16.12
C ALA A 587 -0.79 18.42 -15.26
N PHE A 588 -0.34 17.51 -14.43
CA PHE A 588 0.78 17.68 -13.51
C PHE A 588 2.02 16.97 -14.06
N VAL A 589 3.11 17.74 -14.21
CA VAL A 589 4.38 17.19 -14.68
C VAL A 589 5.08 16.46 -13.53
N ILE A 590 5.39 15.20 -13.77
CA ILE A 590 6.22 14.35 -12.90
C ILE A 590 7.43 13.83 -13.69
N PRO A 591 8.53 13.46 -13.03
CA PRO A 591 9.71 12.88 -13.70
C PRO A 591 9.41 11.43 -14.13
N SER A 592 8.83 11.27 -15.31
CA SER A 592 8.44 9.97 -15.86
C SER A 592 8.29 10.06 -17.37
N ASP A 593 8.46 8.91 -18.07
CA ASP A 593 8.20 8.76 -19.50
C ASP A 593 6.78 8.29 -19.83
N ILE A 594 5.98 8.06 -18.80
CA ILE A 594 4.61 7.57 -18.88
C ILE A 594 3.65 8.57 -18.26
N CYS A 595 2.35 8.29 -18.36
CA CYS A 595 1.32 9.05 -17.66
C CYS A 595 0.34 8.16 -16.90
N PHE A 596 -0.38 8.83 -16.01
CA PHE A 596 -1.54 8.35 -15.28
C PHE A 596 -2.67 9.30 -15.56
N ALA A 597 -3.74 8.84 -16.20
CA ALA A 597 -4.89 9.68 -16.48
C ALA A 597 -6.11 9.18 -15.72
N ALA A 598 -6.94 10.09 -15.23
CA ALA A 598 -8.21 9.76 -14.61
C ALA A 598 -9.29 10.76 -15.00
N SER A 599 -10.49 10.24 -15.33
CA SER A 599 -11.70 11.04 -15.49
C SER A 599 -12.72 10.58 -14.46
N ALA A 600 -13.21 11.47 -13.60
CA ALA A 600 -14.05 11.07 -12.48
C ALA A 600 -15.15 12.09 -12.18
N CYS A 601 -16.30 11.62 -11.73
CA CYS A 601 -17.39 12.47 -11.25
C CYS A 601 -18.23 11.80 -10.17
N ASP A 602 -19.02 12.63 -9.47
CA ASP A 602 -20.14 12.17 -8.65
C ASP A 602 -21.35 11.96 -9.59
N PRO A 603 -21.78 10.69 -9.82
CA PRO A 603 -22.85 10.40 -10.79
C PRO A 603 -24.20 11.01 -10.41
N ARG A 604 -24.43 11.31 -9.11
CA ARG A 604 -25.65 11.96 -8.61
C ARG A 604 -25.83 13.36 -9.21
N ARG A 605 -24.73 14.06 -9.54
CA ARG A 605 -24.76 15.37 -10.23
C ARG A 605 -25.27 15.26 -11.67
N LEU A 606 -25.14 14.09 -12.26
CA LEU A 606 -25.70 13.77 -13.57
C LEU A 606 -27.10 13.15 -13.47
N GLY A 607 -27.69 13.03 -12.28
CA GLY A 607 -28.96 12.35 -12.05
C GLY A 607 -28.90 10.85 -12.34
N ILE A 608 -27.71 10.24 -12.19
CA ILE A 608 -27.48 8.81 -12.41
C ILE A 608 -27.46 8.10 -11.04
N ASP A 609 -28.29 7.06 -10.95
CA ASP A 609 -28.37 6.17 -9.80
C ASP A 609 -27.49 4.94 -10.03
N VAL A 610 -26.54 4.68 -9.11
CA VAL A 610 -25.55 3.59 -9.22
C VAL A 610 -26.01 2.38 -8.40
N THR A 611 -26.66 1.44 -9.06
CA THR A 611 -27.15 0.16 -8.51
C THR A 611 -26.05 -0.91 -8.47
N GLY A 612 -26.39 -2.12 -7.97
CA GLY A 612 -25.48 -3.28 -8.01
C GLY A 612 -25.09 -3.72 -9.42
N ALA A 613 -25.96 -3.51 -10.42
CA ALA A 613 -25.66 -3.79 -11.82
C ALA A 613 -24.45 -2.99 -12.36
N TRP A 614 -24.21 -1.80 -11.83
CA TRP A 614 -23.03 -0.99 -12.19
C TRP A 614 -21.71 -1.67 -11.80
N ALA A 615 -21.67 -2.43 -10.71
CA ALA A 615 -20.46 -3.17 -10.35
C ALA A 615 -20.14 -4.25 -11.38
N VAL A 616 -21.19 -4.97 -11.86
CA VAL A 616 -21.04 -5.98 -12.92
C VAL A 616 -20.64 -5.32 -14.24
N ALA A 617 -21.26 -4.18 -14.60
CA ALA A 617 -20.89 -3.40 -15.78
C ALA A 617 -19.45 -2.87 -15.70
N ALA A 618 -19.01 -2.41 -14.53
CA ALA A 618 -17.63 -1.95 -14.32
C ALA A 618 -16.61 -3.07 -14.47
N ASN A 619 -16.93 -4.27 -14.01
CA ASN A 619 -16.09 -5.45 -14.20
C ASN A 619 -15.99 -5.82 -15.71
N ALA A 620 -17.11 -5.91 -16.41
CA ALA A 620 -17.13 -6.18 -17.85
C ALA A 620 -16.38 -5.10 -18.65
N LEU A 621 -16.62 -3.81 -18.38
CA LEU A 621 -15.91 -2.72 -19.03
C LEU A 621 -14.39 -2.78 -18.78
N SER A 622 -13.97 -3.08 -17.55
CA SER A 622 -12.55 -3.12 -17.20
C SER A 622 -11.83 -4.25 -17.89
N TYR A 623 -12.38 -5.48 -17.87
CA TYR A 623 -11.66 -6.67 -18.32
C TYR A 623 -11.91 -7.03 -19.79
N ASP A 624 -13.14 -6.84 -20.33
CA ASP A 624 -13.42 -7.18 -21.71
C ASP A 624 -13.15 -6.04 -22.69
N TYR A 625 -13.28 -4.78 -22.23
CA TYR A 625 -13.11 -3.64 -23.14
C TYR A 625 -11.81 -2.88 -22.87
N LEU A 626 -11.68 -2.24 -21.69
CA LEU A 626 -10.57 -1.32 -21.43
C LEU A 626 -9.22 -2.06 -21.39
N TRP A 627 -9.18 -3.25 -20.80
CA TRP A 627 -7.99 -4.09 -20.80
C TRP A 627 -7.46 -4.36 -22.21
N ASN A 628 -8.35 -4.78 -23.13
CA ASN A 628 -7.97 -5.06 -24.50
C ASN A 628 -7.57 -3.79 -25.27
N GLU A 629 -8.34 -2.71 -25.12
CA GLU A 629 -8.11 -1.49 -25.89
C GLU A 629 -6.97 -0.63 -25.36
N ILE A 630 -6.86 -0.47 -24.02
CA ILE A 630 -5.89 0.43 -23.40
C ILE A 630 -4.60 -0.29 -23.03
N ARG A 631 -4.68 -1.49 -22.41
CA ARG A 631 -3.51 -2.23 -22.03
C ARG A 631 -2.90 -3.00 -23.20
N VAL A 632 -3.65 -3.96 -23.78
CA VAL A 632 -3.10 -4.87 -24.81
C VAL A 632 -2.73 -4.12 -26.07
N LYS A 633 -3.64 -3.31 -26.62
CA LYS A 633 -3.43 -2.56 -27.87
C LYS A 633 -2.74 -1.20 -27.63
N GLY A 634 -2.93 -0.61 -26.47
CA GLY A 634 -2.43 0.74 -26.13
C GLY A 634 -1.08 0.76 -25.43
N GLY A 635 -0.67 -0.34 -24.80
CA GLY A 635 0.61 -0.47 -24.10
C GLY A 635 0.61 0.07 -22.67
N ALA A 636 -0.54 0.48 -22.12
CA ALA A 636 -0.64 0.83 -20.71
C ALA A 636 -0.43 -0.41 -19.82
N TYR A 637 0.15 -0.23 -18.63
CA TYR A 637 0.31 -1.34 -17.69
C TYR A 637 -1.02 -1.74 -17.02
N GLY A 638 -1.92 -0.78 -16.80
CA GLY A 638 -3.23 -1.03 -16.22
C GLY A 638 -4.26 0.02 -16.61
N CYS A 639 -5.51 -0.34 -16.49
CA CYS A 639 -6.64 0.55 -16.71
C CYS A 639 -7.90 -0.02 -16.10
N GLY A 640 -8.94 0.78 -15.95
CA GLY A 640 -10.23 0.29 -15.49
C GLY A 640 -11.29 1.37 -15.40
N PHE A 641 -12.51 0.89 -15.18
CA PHE A 641 -13.66 1.69 -14.80
C PHE A 641 -14.10 1.29 -13.38
N ARG A 642 -14.37 2.27 -12.54
CA ARG A 642 -14.89 2.06 -11.18
C ARG A 642 -16.26 2.70 -11.05
N ALA A 643 -17.18 1.99 -10.42
CA ALA A 643 -18.46 2.49 -9.96
C ALA A 643 -18.59 2.13 -8.48
N ALA A 644 -18.02 2.96 -7.63
CA ALA A 644 -17.91 2.70 -6.18
C ALA A 644 -19.11 3.32 -5.46
N GLY A 645 -20.13 2.52 -5.28
CA GLY A 645 -21.36 2.97 -4.64
C GLY A 645 -22.04 4.10 -5.44
N GLU A 646 -22.92 4.82 -4.77
CA GLU A 646 -23.73 5.88 -5.38
C GLU A 646 -22.96 7.17 -5.66
N ARG A 647 -21.66 7.26 -5.31
CA ARG A 647 -20.98 8.55 -5.12
C ARG A 647 -19.74 8.76 -5.96
N GLN A 648 -19.28 7.75 -6.66
CA GLN A 648 -18.10 7.87 -7.49
C GLN A 648 -18.16 6.97 -8.70
N THR A 649 -17.97 7.57 -9.88
CA THR A 649 -17.63 6.86 -11.10
C THR A 649 -16.32 7.41 -11.66
N ALA A 650 -15.45 6.52 -12.13
CA ALA A 650 -14.14 6.93 -12.61
C ALA A 650 -13.56 5.96 -13.63
N PHE A 651 -13.00 6.52 -14.70
CA PHE A 651 -12.07 5.84 -15.59
C PHE A 651 -10.64 6.20 -15.19
N TYR A 652 -9.71 5.26 -15.29
CA TYR A 652 -8.29 5.51 -15.03
C TYR A 652 -7.38 4.68 -15.93
N THR A 653 -6.17 5.22 -16.17
CA THR A 653 -5.05 4.49 -16.76
C THR A 653 -3.85 4.51 -15.81
N TYR A 654 -3.03 3.47 -15.87
CA TYR A 654 -1.86 3.29 -15.03
C TYR A 654 -0.65 2.97 -15.89
N ARG A 655 0.40 3.78 -15.77
CA ARG A 655 1.62 3.69 -16.57
C ARG A 655 1.31 3.60 -18.06
N ASP A 656 0.65 4.62 -18.57
CA ASP A 656 0.16 4.71 -19.95
C ASP A 656 1.17 5.49 -20.80
N PRO A 657 1.59 4.97 -21.98
CA PRO A 657 2.52 5.70 -22.85
C PRO A 657 1.87 6.87 -23.59
N ALA A 658 0.52 6.98 -23.62
CA ALA A 658 -0.17 7.98 -24.42
C ALA A 658 -1.53 8.40 -23.84
N ILE A 659 -1.77 9.72 -23.75
CA ILE A 659 -2.99 10.29 -23.16
C ILE A 659 -4.18 10.22 -24.14
N ASP A 660 -4.07 10.86 -25.30
CA ASP A 660 -5.20 11.08 -26.22
C ASP A 660 -5.85 9.77 -26.71
N PRO A 661 -5.10 8.74 -27.13
CA PRO A 661 -5.70 7.48 -27.55
C PRO A 661 -6.51 6.81 -26.46
N SER A 662 -6.08 6.89 -25.19
CA SER A 662 -6.77 6.29 -24.06
C SER A 662 -8.04 7.07 -23.72
N ILE A 663 -8.03 8.39 -23.75
CA ILE A 663 -9.24 9.23 -23.62
C ILE A 663 -10.26 8.87 -24.68
N GLU A 664 -9.85 8.72 -25.96
CA GLU A 664 -10.76 8.35 -27.05
C GLU A 664 -11.36 6.94 -26.89
N ARG A 665 -10.60 6.01 -26.29
CA ARG A 665 -11.12 4.67 -25.96
C ARG A 665 -12.14 4.74 -24.82
N VAL A 666 -11.87 5.54 -23.79
CA VAL A 666 -12.81 5.80 -22.68
C VAL A 666 -14.14 6.37 -23.21
N LYS A 667 -14.11 7.33 -24.14
CA LYS A 667 -15.32 7.89 -24.75
C LYS A 667 -16.18 6.86 -25.49
N ARG A 668 -15.61 5.75 -25.96
CA ARG A 668 -16.32 4.68 -26.64
C ARG A 668 -16.86 3.60 -25.70
N ALA A 669 -16.48 3.63 -24.43
CA ALA A 669 -16.85 2.60 -23.46
C ALA A 669 -18.37 2.40 -23.34
N GLY A 670 -19.14 3.50 -23.32
CA GLY A 670 -20.60 3.42 -23.25
C GLY A 670 -21.25 2.81 -24.50
N ALA A 671 -20.72 3.11 -25.69
CA ALA A 671 -21.21 2.50 -26.94
C ALA A 671 -20.90 0.99 -26.96
N TRP A 672 -19.72 0.58 -26.50
CA TRP A 672 -19.39 -0.83 -26.37
C TRP A 672 -20.31 -1.54 -25.37
N LEU A 673 -20.57 -0.96 -24.20
CA LEU A 673 -21.48 -1.53 -23.22
C LEU A 673 -22.91 -1.62 -23.76
N GLY A 674 -23.37 -0.64 -24.57
CA GLY A 674 -24.68 -0.65 -25.24
C GLY A 674 -24.84 -1.79 -26.23
N SER A 675 -23.75 -2.35 -26.76
CA SER A 675 -23.71 -3.51 -27.66
C SER A 675 -23.21 -4.80 -27.01
N PHE A 676 -23.10 -4.83 -25.70
CA PHE A 676 -22.53 -5.96 -24.97
C PHE A 676 -23.41 -7.22 -25.04
N GLU A 677 -22.90 -8.26 -25.66
CA GLU A 677 -23.57 -9.55 -25.88
C GLU A 677 -22.65 -10.71 -25.39
N PRO A 678 -22.46 -10.87 -24.09
CA PRO A 678 -21.63 -11.95 -23.55
C PRO A 678 -22.33 -13.31 -23.70
N ASP A 679 -21.56 -14.38 -23.78
CA ASP A 679 -22.12 -15.70 -23.53
C ASP A 679 -22.55 -15.84 -22.05
N GLU A 680 -23.41 -16.80 -21.76
CA GLU A 680 -23.97 -17.02 -20.41
C GLU A 680 -22.86 -17.27 -19.37
N ALA A 681 -21.84 -18.06 -19.72
CA ALA A 681 -20.77 -18.41 -18.81
C ALA A 681 -19.85 -17.21 -18.48
N ALA A 682 -19.55 -16.36 -19.47
CA ALA A 682 -18.80 -15.13 -19.26
C ALA A 682 -19.57 -14.15 -18.37
N PHE A 683 -20.87 -14.02 -18.62
CA PHE A 683 -21.73 -13.14 -17.81
C PHE A 683 -21.84 -13.59 -16.36
N GLU A 684 -22.08 -14.91 -16.12
CA GLU A 684 -22.03 -15.48 -14.77
C GLU A 684 -20.69 -15.21 -14.09
N GLY A 685 -19.58 -15.31 -14.83
CA GLY A 685 -18.24 -15.02 -14.31
C GLY A 685 -18.09 -13.59 -13.76
N PHE A 686 -18.65 -12.59 -14.44
CA PHE A 686 -18.65 -11.21 -13.94
C PHE A 686 -19.46 -11.05 -12.65
N ILE A 687 -20.64 -11.66 -12.56
CA ILE A 687 -21.45 -11.65 -11.34
C ILE A 687 -20.69 -12.33 -10.20
N VAL A 688 -20.15 -13.54 -10.42
CA VAL A 688 -19.39 -14.29 -9.42
C VAL A 688 -18.19 -13.48 -8.93
N SER A 689 -17.44 -12.87 -9.84
CA SER A 689 -16.29 -12.02 -9.49
C SER A 689 -16.69 -10.84 -8.58
N CYS A 690 -17.77 -10.13 -8.93
CA CYS A 690 -18.25 -9.00 -8.14
C CYS A 690 -18.73 -9.40 -6.75
N VAL A 691 -19.54 -10.47 -6.68
CA VAL A 691 -20.10 -10.93 -5.40
C VAL A 691 -19.02 -11.55 -4.53
N SER A 692 -18.11 -12.35 -5.08
CA SER A 692 -16.97 -12.91 -4.34
C SER A 692 -16.07 -11.81 -3.75
N GLY A 693 -15.80 -10.76 -4.50
CA GLY A 693 -15.07 -9.59 -4.01
C GLY A 693 -15.81 -8.86 -2.88
N MET A 694 -17.14 -8.76 -2.97
CA MET A 694 -17.97 -8.19 -1.91
C MET A 694 -18.01 -9.08 -0.66
N ASP A 695 -18.13 -10.38 -0.81
CA ASP A 695 -18.27 -11.36 0.27
C ASP A 695 -16.92 -11.80 0.87
N ALA A 696 -15.79 -11.33 0.31
CA ALA A 696 -14.46 -11.65 0.81
C ALA A 696 -14.35 -11.36 2.32
N PRO A 697 -13.72 -12.25 3.09
CA PRO A 697 -13.48 -12.03 4.52
C PRO A 697 -12.73 -10.72 4.77
N VAL A 698 -13.20 -9.97 5.77
CA VAL A 698 -12.59 -8.69 6.16
C VAL A 698 -12.04 -8.82 7.57
N LYS A 699 -10.83 -8.33 7.80
CA LYS A 699 -10.19 -8.32 9.13
C LYS A 699 -11.00 -7.50 10.14
N PRO A 700 -10.95 -7.83 11.44
CA PRO A 700 -11.74 -7.15 12.47
C PRO A 700 -11.58 -5.63 12.46
N TYR A 701 -10.35 -5.13 12.36
CA TYR A 701 -10.08 -3.69 12.29
C TYR A 701 -10.76 -3.02 11.08
N ALA A 702 -10.57 -3.58 9.88
CA ALA A 702 -11.15 -3.04 8.66
C ALA A 702 -12.69 -3.15 8.65
N LEU A 703 -13.25 -4.22 9.23
CA LEU A 703 -14.70 -4.40 9.41
C LEU A 703 -15.25 -3.33 10.35
N THR A 704 -14.59 -3.10 11.50
CA THR A 704 -14.94 -2.02 12.43
C THR A 704 -14.96 -0.67 11.72
N LYS A 705 -13.89 -0.33 11.01
CA LYS A 705 -13.77 0.94 10.26
C LYS A 705 -14.89 1.10 9.23
N ARG A 706 -15.21 0.05 8.49
CA ARG A 706 -16.31 0.05 7.51
C ARG A 706 -17.66 0.33 8.18
N ARG A 707 -17.95 -0.33 9.32
CA ARG A 707 -19.19 -0.14 10.07
C ARG A 707 -19.29 1.27 10.65
N ASN A 708 -18.20 1.78 11.21
CA ASN A 708 -18.13 3.16 11.70
C ASN A 708 -18.39 4.16 10.58
N THR A 709 -17.77 3.96 9.40
CA THR A 709 -17.99 4.82 8.24
C THR A 709 -19.45 4.82 7.80
N THR A 710 -20.10 3.65 7.75
CA THR A 710 -21.53 3.54 7.42
C THR A 710 -22.37 4.36 8.39
N TYR A 711 -22.13 4.23 9.70
CA TYR A 711 -22.88 4.95 10.73
C TYR A 711 -22.63 6.47 10.69
N LEU A 712 -21.34 6.88 10.69
CA LEU A 712 -20.96 8.31 10.75
C LEU A 712 -21.30 9.07 9.48
N ALA A 713 -21.28 8.41 8.33
CA ALA A 713 -21.72 9.00 7.06
C ALA A 713 -23.24 9.03 6.90
N GLY A 714 -24.02 8.46 7.84
CA GLY A 714 -25.49 8.40 7.76
C GLY A 714 -26.00 7.52 6.63
N LEU A 715 -25.26 6.43 6.30
CA LEU A 715 -25.62 5.50 5.23
C LEU A 715 -26.62 4.47 5.74
N ASP A 716 -27.46 3.96 4.81
CA ASP A 716 -28.30 2.82 5.10
C ASP A 716 -27.44 1.58 5.43
N PRO A 717 -27.60 0.99 6.63
CA PRO A 717 -26.87 -0.22 7.01
C PRO A 717 -27.18 -1.42 6.11
N HIS A 718 -28.30 -1.44 5.40
CA HIS A 718 -28.72 -2.52 4.49
C HIS A 718 -28.28 -2.29 3.03
N ALA A 719 -27.76 -1.12 2.68
CA ALA A 719 -27.36 -0.79 1.31
C ALA A 719 -26.39 -1.82 0.69
N ARG A 720 -25.57 -2.46 1.52
CA ARG A 720 -24.64 -3.51 1.09
C ARG A 720 -25.38 -4.79 0.66
N GLU A 721 -26.36 -5.24 1.45
CA GLU A 721 -27.17 -6.44 1.15
C GLU A 721 -28.03 -6.19 -0.08
N GLU A 722 -28.62 -5.02 -0.19
CA GLU A 722 -29.39 -4.62 -1.35
C GLU A 722 -28.53 -4.63 -2.63
N ARG A 723 -27.34 -4.04 -2.57
CA ARG A 723 -26.40 -4.04 -3.70
C ARG A 723 -25.99 -5.46 -4.09
N ARG A 724 -25.71 -6.35 -3.14
CA ARG A 724 -25.42 -7.76 -3.41
C ARG A 724 -26.58 -8.43 -4.14
N THR A 725 -27.80 -8.22 -3.68
CA THR A 725 -29.01 -8.74 -4.32
C THR A 725 -29.15 -8.23 -5.76
N GLN A 726 -28.90 -6.94 -6.00
CA GLN A 726 -28.91 -6.33 -7.32
C GLN A 726 -27.82 -6.90 -8.23
N MET A 727 -26.60 -7.17 -7.72
CA MET A 727 -25.54 -7.83 -8.49
C MET A 727 -25.95 -9.24 -8.93
N LEU A 728 -26.54 -10.04 -8.03
CA LEU A 728 -27.00 -11.39 -8.33
C LEU A 728 -28.16 -11.41 -9.35
N ALA A 729 -28.97 -10.38 -9.36
CA ALA A 729 -30.13 -10.25 -10.26
C ALA A 729 -29.78 -9.55 -11.59
N ALA A 730 -28.54 -9.07 -11.78
CA ALA A 730 -28.13 -8.35 -12.97
C ALA A 730 -28.34 -9.18 -14.25
N THR A 731 -28.68 -8.50 -15.34
CA THR A 731 -28.90 -9.12 -16.65
C THR A 731 -28.11 -8.41 -17.75
N PRO A 732 -27.74 -9.09 -18.85
CA PRO A 732 -27.09 -8.44 -19.99
C PRO A 732 -27.89 -7.28 -20.56
N GLY A 733 -29.23 -7.40 -20.55
CA GLY A 733 -30.13 -6.33 -20.98
C GLY A 733 -30.06 -5.08 -20.14
N GLU A 734 -29.97 -5.26 -18.81
CA GLU A 734 -29.79 -4.17 -17.87
C GLU A 734 -28.41 -3.49 -18.08
N LEU A 735 -27.32 -4.24 -18.22
CA LEU A 735 -26.01 -3.68 -18.49
C LEU A 735 -25.99 -2.84 -19.77
N ARG A 736 -26.61 -3.34 -20.86
CA ARG A 736 -26.72 -2.56 -22.09
C ARG A 736 -27.44 -1.23 -21.87
N SER A 737 -28.46 -1.19 -21.03
CA SER A 737 -29.18 0.04 -20.72
C SER A 737 -28.32 1.11 -20.05
N LEU A 738 -27.27 0.70 -19.30
CA LEU A 738 -26.33 1.61 -18.68
C LEU A 738 -25.38 2.28 -19.70
N GLY A 739 -25.30 1.78 -20.95
CA GLY A 739 -24.39 2.31 -21.96
C GLY A 739 -24.55 3.80 -22.25
N ALA A 740 -25.78 4.31 -22.21
CA ALA A 740 -26.05 5.74 -22.37
C ALA A 740 -25.48 6.58 -21.20
N ASP A 741 -25.64 6.11 -19.95
CA ASP A 741 -25.15 6.78 -18.78
C ASP A 741 -23.63 6.72 -18.71
N VAL A 742 -23.00 5.59 -19.06
CA VAL A 742 -21.54 5.47 -19.19
C VAL A 742 -21.00 6.46 -20.25
N THR A 743 -21.72 6.64 -21.37
CA THR A 743 -21.34 7.63 -22.38
C THR A 743 -21.39 9.06 -21.81
N ARG A 744 -22.43 9.38 -21.04
CA ARG A 744 -22.54 10.69 -20.37
C ARG A 744 -21.42 10.89 -19.34
N ILE A 745 -21.15 9.90 -18.51
CA ILE A 745 -20.05 9.94 -17.55
C ILE A 745 -18.71 10.18 -18.27
N ALA A 746 -18.43 9.43 -19.33
CA ALA A 746 -17.19 9.59 -20.09
C ALA A 746 -17.05 10.96 -20.78
N ALA A 747 -18.18 11.59 -21.16
CA ALA A 747 -18.20 12.89 -21.83
C ALA A 747 -18.15 14.07 -20.85
N GLU A 748 -18.80 13.95 -19.69
CA GLU A 748 -19.01 15.04 -18.75
C GLU A 748 -18.05 15.00 -17.57
N SER A 749 -17.28 13.89 -17.36
CA SER A 749 -16.29 13.81 -16.29
C SER A 749 -15.03 14.59 -16.66
N PRO A 750 -14.61 15.53 -15.80
CA PRO A 750 -13.34 16.21 -15.99
C PRO A 750 -12.17 15.25 -15.86
N THR A 751 -11.08 15.56 -16.57
CA THR A 751 -9.88 14.70 -16.62
C THR A 751 -8.70 15.37 -15.93
N CYS A 752 -7.97 14.59 -15.16
CA CYS A 752 -6.67 14.95 -14.58
C CYS A 752 -5.60 13.98 -15.03
N VAL A 753 -4.39 14.48 -15.28
CA VAL A 753 -3.24 13.69 -15.71
C VAL A 753 -2.03 13.98 -14.82
N PHE A 754 -1.30 12.94 -14.45
CA PHE A 754 0.07 13.01 -13.94
C PHE A 754 0.97 12.33 -14.96
N GLY A 755 2.02 13.00 -15.45
CA GLY A 755 2.82 12.38 -16.49
C GLY A 755 4.09 13.14 -16.84
N GLY A 756 4.93 12.52 -17.65
CA GLY A 756 6.12 13.14 -18.18
C GLY A 756 5.83 14.34 -19.06
N ARG A 757 6.71 15.33 -19.03
CA ARG A 757 6.60 16.56 -19.82
C ARG A 757 6.33 16.29 -21.30
N ASP A 758 7.08 15.36 -21.89
CA ASP A 758 6.97 15.02 -23.31
C ASP A 758 5.67 14.31 -23.66
N VAL A 759 5.14 13.48 -22.75
CA VAL A 759 3.87 12.80 -22.94
C VAL A 759 2.73 13.81 -22.89
N ILE A 760 2.76 14.72 -21.92
CA ILE A 760 1.77 15.80 -21.79
C ILE A 760 1.83 16.75 -23.01
N ALA A 761 3.03 17.13 -23.46
CA ALA A 761 3.22 18.04 -24.58
C ALA A 761 2.71 17.47 -25.91
N LYS A 762 2.64 16.15 -26.07
CA LYS A 762 2.08 15.48 -27.25
C LYS A 762 0.55 15.41 -27.26
N SER A 763 -0.10 15.70 -26.12
CA SER A 763 -1.56 15.66 -26.00
C SER A 763 -2.21 16.90 -26.60
N ASN A 764 -3.31 16.70 -27.30
CA ASN A 764 -4.16 17.77 -27.85
C ASN A 764 -5.37 18.07 -26.96
N ALA A 765 -5.45 17.48 -25.76
CA ALA A 765 -6.61 17.61 -24.89
C ALA A 765 -6.74 18.99 -24.21
N GLY A 766 -5.74 19.87 -24.34
CA GLY A 766 -5.82 21.25 -23.88
C GLY A 766 -5.76 21.42 -22.37
N PHE A 767 -4.94 20.65 -21.70
CA PHE A 767 -4.76 20.73 -20.25
C PHE A 767 -4.13 22.06 -19.80
N ASN A 768 -4.55 22.52 -18.63
CA ASN A 768 -3.79 23.49 -17.85
C ASN A 768 -2.60 22.77 -17.19
N VAL A 769 -1.40 23.02 -17.69
CA VAL A 769 -0.19 22.30 -17.26
C VAL A 769 0.42 22.94 -16.02
N VAL A 770 0.65 22.13 -14.98
CA VAL A 770 1.35 22.52 -13.76
C VAL A 770 2.73 21.88 -13.77
N ASP A 771 3.75 22.73 -13.91
CA ASP A 771 5.13 22.31 -14.23
C ASP A 771 5.96 21.83 -13.03
N ARG A 772 5.43 21.82 -11.83
CA ARG A 772 6.19 21.42 -10.64
C ARG A 772 5.34 20.65 -9.65
N LEU A 773 5.46 19.33 -9.72
CA LEU A 773 5.22 18.38 -8.63
C LEU A 773 6.49 17.54 -8.47
N GLY A 774 7.46 18.03 -7.73
CA GLY A 774 8.78 17.40 -7.55
C GLY A 774 9.85 18.04 -8.39
#